data_5456113bbc666452eb573336dcde7335
#
_entry.id   5456113bbc666452eb573336dcde7335
#
_cell.length_a   1.000
_cell.length_b   1.000
_cell.length_c   1.000
_cell.angle_alpha   90.00
_cell.angle_beta   90.00
_cell.angle_gamma   90.00
#
_symmetry.space_group_name_H-M   'P 1'
#
loop_
_entity.id
_entity.type
_entity.pdbx_description
1 polymer ?
#
loop_
_entity_poly.entity_id
_entity_poly.type
_entity_poly.pdbx_seq_one_letter_code
_entity_poly.pdbx_strand_id
1 'polypeptide(L)'
;MKQPSSGGGWKAIGYTLRLANRVGWWKMWSAMRSRNTCKTCALGMGGQLGGMVNEGGYFPEVCKKSFQAMASDMQEGIRPEFFERYGFAELQALSPRQLEASGRLVTPLYAGPDDRGYRVIDWDEALAKLAERLSAAGPERSFFYASGRSSNEAGFLLQLLARLFGTNYVNNCSYYCHQASGVGLGSSIGTGTGTVRLEDLDHSDLYILIGANPASNHPRLMRSLMQLRRRGGKVIVINPAKELGLVNFRVPSDVRSLLFGTKIADLYVQPHIGGDIALLTVVAKEVLSRGAQDADYIESATEGFAEFVQTVEATSWDDIVRDAGVDRETIGRIAELYIQSKHAVIGWAMGITHHRHGCDNVRMIANLALLRGMIGRPHAGVMPIRGHSNVQGMGSVGVTPTLKKEILQRFESRLGITPPSSPGYDTMACMEAADRGEMDTAVCLGGNLYHSNPDATYAHRALSRIGCMAYLTTTLNTGHAWGRGRETLVLPVLPRDEEPQSTTQESMFSFVRLSDGGPARYAGPRSEVSVLAALGKAVLGDSGPVDWKVLESHDAVRKLIGELIPGYEPISDMGTTHKEFHIPGRRLDDLKFSTPSGKAKFHAVNLPPVAELADNQFRLMTTRSEGQFNTVVYDEEDLYRGQERRDVILMHADDIQRLGLQTDQPVRVSNAAGEMRYQRVRPFDIRPGNAMMYCPEANILVPRDLDPESKTPAFKCAIVSVSAEA
;
A
#
# COMPACT_ATOMS: atom_id res chain seq x y z
N MET A 1 8.12 1.90 -29.55
CA MET A 1 8.19 0.42 -29.22
C MET A 1 7.02 -0.32 -29.86
N LYS A 2 7.19 -1.62 -30.28
CA LYS A 2 6.00 -2.45 -30.61
C LYS A 2 5.10 -2.53 -29.39
N GLN A 3 3.81 -2.26 -29.58
CA GLN A 3 2.84 -2.41 -28.49
C GLN A 3 2.89 -3.84 -27.93
N PRO A 4 2.98 -4.00 -26.62
CA PRO A 4 3.04 -5.33 -26.02
C PRO A 4 1.70 -6.06 -26.24
N SER A 5 1.74 -7.38 -26.44
CA SER A 5 0.54 -8.20 -26.66
C SER A 5 0.08 -8.94 -25.39
N SER A 6 0.88 -8.94 -24.34
CA SER A 6 0.57 -9.58 -23.05
C SER A 6 1.43 -9.01 -21.93
N GLY A 7 0.91 -9.05 -20.69
CA GLY A 7 1.73 -8.84 -19.50
C GLY A 7 2.59 -10.07 -19.16
N GLY A 8 3.63 -9.92 -18.34
CA GLY A 8 4.52 -11.01 -17.89
C GLY A 8 5.39 -11.61 -19.00
N GLY A 9 5.54 -12.94 -18.97
CA GLY A 9 6.18 -13.72 -20.03
C GLY A 9 7.69 -13.50 -20.16
N TRP A 10 8.18 -13.67 -21.41
CA TRP A 10 9.61 -13.62 -21.72
C TRP A 10 10.29 -12.29 -21.39
N LYS A 11 9.53 -11.16 -21.46
CA LYS A 11 10.07 -9.85 -21.05
C LYS A 11 10.39 -9.81 -19.54
N ALA A 12 9.53 -10.41 -18.71
CA ALA A 12 9.77 -10.49 -17.27
C ALA A 12 10.94 -11.44 -16.96
N ILE A 13 11.04 -12.58 -17.66
CA ILE A 13 12.17 -13.53 -17.55
C ILE A 13 13.47 -12.83 -17.94
N GLY A 14 13.54 -12.25 -19.15
CA GLY A 14 14.74 -11.55 -19.62
C GLY A 14 15.19 -10.41 -18.71
N TYR A 15 14.23 -9.69 -18.11
CA TYR A 15 14.53 -8.68 -17.10
C TYR A 15 15.18 -9.30 -15.85
N THR A 16 14.59 -10.38 -15.32
CA THR A 16 15.12 -11.08 -14.14
C THR A 16 16.52 -11.63 -14.38
N LEU A 17 16.78 -12.19 -15.58
CA LEU A 17 18.11 -12.67 -15.94
C LEU A 17 19.14 -11.54 -15.98
N ARG A 18 18.78 -10.37 -16.52
CA ARG A 18 19.66 -9.17 -16.50
C ARG A 18 19.97 -8.72 -15.06
N LEU A 19 18.97 -8.70 -14.17
CA LEU A 19 19.19 -8.38 -12.77
C LEU A 19 20.13 -9.39 -12.08
N ALA A 20 19.89 -10.70 -12.29
CA ALA A 20 20.74 -11.75 -11.72
C ALA A 20 22.18 -11.66 -12.21
N ASN A 21 22.38 -11.30 -13.49
CA ASN A 21 23.72 -11.06 -14.03
C ASN A 21 24.42 -9.84 -13.39
N ARG A 22 23.66 -8.75 -13.09
CA ARG A 22 24.19 -7.53 -12.47
C ARG A 22 24.61 -7.73 -11.01
N VAL A 23 23.81 -8.46 -10.21
CA VAL A 23 24.07 -8.64 -8.77
C VAL A 23 24.81 -9.93 -8.43
N GLY A 24 24.92 -10.86 -9.38
CA GLY A 24 25.54 -12.18 -9.24
C GLY A 24 24.51 -13.32 -9.06
N TRP A 25 24.61 -14.32 -9.91
CA TRP A 25 23.70 -15.47 -9.99
C TRP A 25 23.59 -16.24 -8.67
N TRP A 26 24.72 -16.53 -8.02
CA TRP A 26 24.76 -17.27 -6.76
C TRP A 26 24.15 -16.49 -5.61
N LYS A 27 24.41 -15.17 -5.54
CA LYS A 27 23.80 -14.30 -4.53
C LYS A 27 22.29 -14.27 -4.67
N MET A 28 21.78 -14.10 -5.89
CA MET A 28 20.35 -14.08 -6.19
C MET A 28 19.71 -15.44 -5.88
N TRP A 29 20.35 -16.54 -6.30
CA TRP A 29 19.84 -17.90 -6.04
C TRP A 29 19.79 -18.23 -4.56
N SER A 30 20.83 -17.90 -3.80
CA SER A 30 20.86 -18.08 -2.35
C SER A 30 19.74 -17.29 -1.65
N ALA A 31 19.55 -16.01 -2.02
CA ALA A 31 18.48 -15.19 -1.46
C ALA A 31 17.08 -15.75 -1.77
N MET A 32 16.85 -16.26 -2.98
CA MET A 32 15.58 -16.88 -3.36
C MET A 32 15.26 -18.15 -2.57
N ARG A 33 16.28 -18.93 -2.18
CA ARG A 33 16.10 -20.18 -1.43
C ARG A 33 16.14 -20.01 0.09
N SER A 34 16.52 -18.84 0.56
CA SER A 34 16.56 -18.56 2.00
C SER A 34 15.15 -18.64 2.61
N ARG A 35 15.07 -18.97 3.89
CA ARG A 35 13.81 -18.94 4.65
C ARG A 35 13.43 -17.53 5.07
N ASN A 36 13.49 -16.62 4.10
CA ASN A 36 13.11 -15.23 4.30
C ASN A 36 11.82 -14.92 3.55
N THR A 37 10.97 -14.15 4.20
CA THR A 37 9.71 -13.69 3.61
C THR A 37 9.98 -12.59 2.58
N CYS A 38 9.20 -12.57 1.51
CA CYS A 38 9.28 -11.52 0.50
C CYS A 38 8.94 -10.17 1.12
N LYS A 39 9.82 -9.19 0.91
CA LYS A 39 9.68 -7.81 1.42
C LYS A 39 8.93 -6.87 0.48
N THR A 40 8.29 -7.40 -0.58
CA THR A 40 7.66 -6.54 -1.59
C THR A 40 6.20 -6.28 -1.27
N CYS A 41 5.31 -7.24 -1.48
CA CYS A 41 3.86 -7.02 -1.34
C CYS A 41 3.22 -7.88 -0.25
N ALA A 42 2.04 -7.44 0.19
CA ALA A 42 1.28 -8.11 1.24
C ALA A 42 0.68 -9.47 0.85
N LEU A 43 0.74 -9.87 -0.44
CA LEU A 43 0.36 -11.23 -0.83
C LEU A 43 1.23 -12.26 -0.11
N GLY A 44 2.48 -11.90 0.17
CA GLY A 44 3.42 -12.71 0.94
C GLY A 44 3.89 -13.97 0.20
N MET A 45 5.09 -14.39 0.42
CA MET A 45 5.68 -15.69 0.10
C MET A 45 6.94 -15.87 0.92
N GLY A 46 7.50 -17.05 0.91
CA GLY A 46 8.68 -17.35 1.72
C GLY A 46 8.30 -17.57 3.17
N GLY A 47 9.27 -17.52 4.04
CA GLY A 47 9.16 -17.93 5.43
C GLY A 47 9.65 -19.35 5.63
N GLN A 48 9.14 -20.07 6.61
CA GLN A 48 9.71 -21.34 7.05
C GLN A 48 9.57 -22.48 6.04
N LEU A 49 8.62 -22.37 5.10
CA LEU A 49 8.49 -23.33 3.99
C LEU A 49 9.53 -23.10 2.87
N GLY A 50 10.26 -22.00 2.88
CA GLY A 50 11.27 -21.65 1.89
C GLY A 50 10.95 -20.41 1.08
N GLY A 51 11.99 -19.72 0.55
CA GLY A 51 11.88 -18.40 -0.06
C GLY A 51 10.98 -18.30 -1.30
N MET A 52 10.71 -19.43 -1.99
CA MET A 52 9.85 -19.48 -3.18
C MET A 52 8.58 -20.31 -2.96
N VAL A 53 8.14 -20.45 -1.71
CA VAL A 53 6.95 -21.22 -1.35
C VAL A 53 5.93 -20.26 -0.72
N ASN A 54 4.65 -20.41 -1.06
CA ASN A 54 3.58 -19.65 -0.40
C ASN A 54 3.00 -20.42 0.79
N GLU A 55 2.03 -19.83 1.51
CA GLU A 55 1.40 -20.44 2.69
C GLU A 55 0.62 -21.72 2.38
N GLY A 56 0.18 -21.92 1.12
CA GLY A 56 -0.46 -23.14 0.64
C GLY A 56 0.53 -24.21 0.16
N GLY A 57 1.85 -24.01 0.35
CA GLY A 57 2.88 -24.98 -0.04
C GLY A 57 3.18 -25.02 -1.55
N TYR A 58 2.67 -24.09 -2.36
CA TYR A 58 2.94 -24.07 -3.80
C TYR A 58 4.36 -23.62 -4.11
N PHE A 59 5.01 -24.34 -5.01
CA PHE A 59 6.36 -24.09 -5.52
C PHE A 59 6.40 -24.27 -7.06
N PRO A 60 7.15 -23.45 -7.82
CA PRO A 60 7.83 -22.23 -7.42
C PRO A 60 6.91 -21.01 -7.46
N GLU A 61 6.98 -20.19 -6.42
CA GLU A 61 6.37 -18.87 -6.36
C GLU A 61 7.43 -17.78 -6.59
N VAL A 62 7.42 -17.16 -7.77
CA VAL A 62 8.37 -16.12 -8.15
C VAL A 62 7.67 -14.97 -8.84
N CYS A 63 8.20 -13.76 -8.70
CA CYS A 63 7.73 -12.62 -9.46
C CYS A 63 8.84 -11.59 -9.68
N LYS A 64 8.72 -10.80 -10.76
CA LYS A 64 9.66 -9.73 -11.11
C LYS A 64 9.87 -8.74 -9.95
N LYS A 65 8.81 -8.38 -9.20
CA LYS A 65 8.89 -7.43 -8.07
C LYS A 65 9.78 -7.92 -6.95
N SER A 66 9.73 -9.22 -6.64
CA SER A 66 10.61 -9.83 -5.64
C SER A 66 12.08 -9.70 -6.06
N PHE A 67 12.39 -9.98 -7.33
CA PHE A 67 13.75 -9.81 -7.86
C PHE A 67 14.22 -8.35 -7.84
N GLN A 68 13.35 -7.40 -8.20
CA GLN A 68 13.67 -5.97 -8.14
C GLN A 68 14.05 -5.56 -6.72
N ALA A 69 13.26 -5.95 -5.72
CA ALA A 69 13.53 -5.62 -4.33
C ALA A 69 14.82 -6.25 -3.80
N MET A 70 15.06 -7.55 -4.11
CA MET A 70 16.32 -8.21 -3.72
C MET A 70 17.54 -7.54 -4.38
N ALA A 71 17.46 -7.23 -5.68
CA ALA A 71 18.56 -6.59 -6.39
C ALA A 71 18.85 -5.17 -5.87
N SER A 72 17.82 -4.43 -5.43
CA SER A 72 18.00 -3.12 -4.80
C SER A 72 18.82 -3.21 -3.51
N ASP A 73 18.56 -4.23 -2.68
CA ASP A 73 19.31 -4.42 -1.44
C ASP A 73 20.71 -5.03 -1.64
N MET A 74 20.97 -5.61 -2.81
CA MET A 74 22.28 -6.16 -3.19
C MET A 74 23.19 -5.18 -3.91
N GLN A 75 22.78 -3.91 -4.03
CA GLN A 75 23.62 -2.86 -4.63
C GLN A 75 24.88 -2.62 -3.80
N GLU A 76 25.91 -2.06 -4.44
CA GLU A 76 27.12 -1.63 -3.74
C GLU A 76 26.83 -0.53 -2.72
N GLY A 77 27.66 -0.45 -1.68
CA GLY A 77 27.57 0.61 -0.67
C GLY A 77 27.92 1.96 -1.25
N ILE A 78 27.18 3.00 -0.91
CA ILE A 78 27.49 4.38 -1.27
C ILE A 78 28.75 4.80 -0.50
N ARG A 79 29.77 5.25 -1.23
CA ARG A 79 31.03 5.71 -0.63
C ARG A 79 30.88 7.13 -0.08
N PRO A 80 31.65 7.52 0.96
CA PRO A 80 31.61 8.88 1.53
C PRO A 80 31.79 9.99 0.50
N GLU A 81 32.66 9.80 -0.50
CA GLU A 81 32.97 10.78 -1.54
C GLU A 81 31.75 11.13 -2.42
N PHE A 82 30.74 10.27 -2.45
CA PHE A 82 29.47 10.58 -3.09
C PHE A 82 28.81 11.81 -2.45
N PHE A 83 28.80 11.89 -1.13
CA PHE A 83 28.17 12.99 -0.39
C PHE A 83 29.00 14.27 -0.39
N GLU A 84 30.31 14.18 -0.64
CA GLU A 84 31.17 15.35 -0.90
C GLU A 84 30.86 15.96 -2.27
N ARG A 85 30.55 15.11 -3.28
CA ARG A 85 30.26 15.52 -4.65
C ARG A 85 28.82 15.98 -4.86
N TYR A 86 27.84 15.33 -4.23
CA TYR A 86 26.43 15.60 -4.42
C TYR A 86 25.85 16.36 -3.23
N GLY A 87 25.75 17.69 -3.38
CA GLY A 87 24.96 18.53 -2.48
C GLY A 87 23.45 18.37 -2.73
N PHE A 88 22.64 19.14 -2.00
CA PHE A 88 21.20 19.01 -2.10
C PHE A 88 20.64 19.39 -3.46
N ALA A 89 21.20 20.42 -4.11
CA ALA A 89 20.78 20.81 -5.45
C ALA A 89 21.02 19.68 -6.48
N GLU A 90 22.16 19.03 -6.39
CA GLU A 90 22.49 17.89 -7.24
C GLU A 90 21.63 16.67 -6.94
N LEU A 91 21.34 16.37 -5.66
CA LEU A 91 20.44 15.28 -5.27
C LEU A 91 19.00 15.54 -5.75
N GLN A 92 18.54 16.79 -5.71
CA GLN A 92 17.22 17.18 -6.21
C GLN A 92 17.09 17.10 -7.73
N ALA A 93 18.20 17.23 -8.46
CA ALA A 93 18.23 17.07 -9.91
C ALA A 93 18.18 15.60 -10.36
N LEU A 94 18.45 14.64 -9.46
CA LEU A 94 18.37 13.22 -9.77
C LEU A 94 16.92 12.74 -9.83
N SER A 95 16.61 11.88 -10.82
CA SER A 95 15.31 11.22 -10.89
C SER A 95 15.10 10.27 -9.69
N PRO A 96 13.84 9.91 -9.35
CA PRO A 96 13.56 8.93 -8.32
C PRO A 96 14.33 7.62 -8.51
N ARG A 97 14.45 7.15 -9.77
CA ARG A 97 15.23 5.97 -10.10
C ARG A 97 16.73 6.15 -9.85
N GLN A 98 17.31 7.29 -10.22
CA GLN A 98 18.73 7.56 -10.02
C GLN A 98 19.10 7.58 -8.54
N LEU A 99 18.26 8.19 -7.69
CA LEU A 99 18.44 8.17 -6.23
C LEU A 99 18.41 6.75 -5.67
N GLU A 100 17.40 5.96 -6.02
CA GLU A 100 17.29 4.57 -5.57
C GLU A 100 18.42 3.67 -6.09
N ALA A 101 18.99 3.99 -7.26
CA ALA A 101 20.07 3.25 -7.89
C ALA A 101 21.47 3.74 -7.48
N SER A 102 21.58 4.77 -6.63
CA SER A 102 22.87 5.27 -6.14
C SER A 102 23.61 4.27 -5.26
N GLY A 103 22.88 3.30 -4.65
CA GLY A 103 23.47 2.24 -3.87
C GLY A 103 22.83 2.09 -2.47
N ARG A 104 23.45 1.23 -1.66
CA ARG A 104 23.09 1.02 -0.26
C ARG A 104 23.73 2.08 0.63
N LEU A 105 22.92 2.66 1.51
CA LEU A 105 23.43 3.46 2.61
C LEU A 105 24.19 2.56 3.59
N VAL A 106 25.40 2.95 3.93
CA VAL A 106 26.30 2.14 4.80
C VAL A 106 26.84 2.92 5.99
N THR A 107 26.67 4.23 6.01
CA THR A 107 27.10 5.11 7.11
C THR A 107 26.00 6.07 7.49
N PRO A 108 25.83 6.43 8.77
CA PRO A 108 24.92 7.50 9.17
C PRO A 108 25.32 8.82 8.55
N LEU A 109 24.32 9.60 8.16
CA LEU A 109 24.47 10.89 7.53
C LEU A 109 23.74 11.96 8.35
N TYR A 110 24.32 13.14 8.37
CA TYR A 110 23.72 14.32 9.01
C TYR A 110 23.81 15.54 8.09
N ALA A 111 22.81 16.37 8.15
CA ALA A 111 22.82 17.72 7.60
C ALA A 111 22.20 18.68 8.59
N GLY A 112 22.91 19.76 8.89
CA GLY A 112 22.45 20.90 9.67
C GLY A 112 21.73 21.96 8.82
N PRO A 113 21.26 23.06 9.46
CA PRO A 113 20.48 24.09 8.76
C PRO A 113 21.21 24.78 7.61
N ASP A 114 22.50 24.97 7.74
CA ASP A 114 23.33 25.73 6.80
C ASP A 114 24.17 24.83 5.88
N ASP A 115 24.05 23.50 6.03
CA ASP A 115 24.80 22.54 5.23
C ASP A 115 24.29 22.51 3.79
N ARG A 116 25.22 22.41 2.83
CA ARG A 116 24.91 22.29 1.40
C ARG A 116 24.66 20.85 0.96
N GLY A 117 24.97 19.87 1.81
CA GLY A 117 24.85 18.43 1.53
C GLY A 117 24.95 17.63 2.83
N TYR A 118 24.84 16.32 2.70
CA TYR A 118 25.03 15.41 3.83
C TYR A 118 26.51 15.24 4.15
N ARG A 119 26.85 15.16 5.43
CA ARG A 119 28.15 14.69 5.92
C ARG A 119 28.00 13.35 6.65
N VAL A 120 29.02 12.53 6.58
CA VAL A 120 29.10 11.27 7.33
C VAL A 120 29.34 11.58 8.80
N ILE A 121 28.65 10.89 9.68
CA ILE A 121 28.84 10.90 11.13
C ILE A 121 28.89 9.47 11.66
N ASP A 122 29.30 9.28 12.91
CA ASP A 122 29.21 7.97 13.55
C ASP A 122 27.83 7.73 14.18
N TRP A 123 27.60 6.47 14.58
CA TRP A 123 26.31 6.07 15.15
C TRP A 123 26.04 6.68 16.52
N ASP A 124 27.04 6.90 17.32
CA ASP A 124 26.88 7.42 18.69
C ASP A 124 26.52 8.91 18.61
N GLU A 125 27.20 9.67 17.73
CA GLU A 125 26.81 11.05 17.41
C GLU A 125 25.37 11.12 16.89
N ALA A 126 25.00 10.23 15.96
CA ALA A 126 23.69 10.22 15.34
C ALA A 126 22.56 9.96 16.35
N LEU A 127 22.74 8.94 17.20
CA LEU A 127 21.76 8.59 18.24
C LEU A 127 21.68 9.66 19.34
N ALA A 128 22.82 10.21 19.76
CA ALA A 128 22.83 11.30 20.75
C ALA A 128 22.09 12.54 20.24
N LYS A 129 22.33 12.95 18.99
CA LYS A 129 21.63 14.08 18.36
C LYS A 129 20.12 13.82 18.30
N LEU A 130 19.70 12.63 17.84
CA LEU A 130 18.28 12.31 17.72
C LEU A 130 17.59 12.29 19.09
N ALA A 131 18.23 11.70 20.11
CA ALA A 131 17.70 11.67 21.47
C ALA A 131 17.59 13.09 22.06
N GLU A 132 18.60 13.95 21.84
CA GLU A 132 18.55 15.36 22.24
C GLU A 132 17.39 16.10 21.61
N ARG A 133 17.18 15.93 20.28
CA ARG A 133 16.10 16.59 19.54
C ARG A 133 14.71 16.10 19.98
N LEU A 134 14.54 14.80 20.21
CA LEU A 134 13.29 14.26 20.75
C LEU A 134 13.00 14.82 22.15
N SER A 135 13.99 14.80 23.04
CA SER A 135 13.84 15.33 24.41
C SER A 135 13.53 16.83 24.42
N ALA A 136 14.17 17.60 23.55
CA ALA A 136 13.93 19.04 23.43
C ALA A 136 12.54 19.36 22.84
N ALA A 137 12.09 18.59 21.85
CA ALA A 137 10.78 18.78 21.22
C ALA A 137 9.63 18.39 22.17
N GLY A 138 9.81 17.34 22.93
CA GLY A 138 8.76 16.74 23.74
C GLY A 138 7.69 15.97 22.93
N PRO A 139 6.78 15.30 23.62
CA PRO A 139 5.84 14.36 22.99
C PRO A 139 4.81 15.03 22.06
N GLU A 140 4.38 16.27 22.36
CA GLU A 140 3.36 16.97 21.59
C GLU A 140 3.88 17.56 20.27
N ARG A 141 5.20 17.70 20.13
CA ARG A 141 5.86 18.25 18.93
C ARG A 141 6.69 17.23 18.19
N SER A 142 6.46 15.95 18.49
CA SER A 142 7.15 14.82 17.89
C SER A 142 6.19 13.81 17.30
N PHE A 143 6.46 13.30 16.08
CA PHE A 143 5.68 12.22 15.53
C PHE A 143 6.55 11.08 14.97
N PHE A 144 5.95 9.90 14.90
CA PHE A 144 6.59 8.65 14.48
C PHE A 144 5.82 8.07 13.30
N TYR A 145 6.53 7.73 12.23
CA TYR A 145 5.94 7.17 11.02
C TYR A 145 6.64 5.87 10.64
N ALA A 146 5.89 4.83 10.29
CA ALA A 146 6.45 3.56 9.81
C ALA A 146 6.00 3.20 8.40
N SER A 147 6.96 2.71 7.61
CA SER A 147 6.69 2.00 6.36
C SER A 147 6.13 0.61 6.65
N GLY A 148 5.26 0.09 5.79
CA GLY A 148 4.80 -1.29 5.86
C GLY A 148 5.81 -2.33 5.36
N ARG A 149 7.10 -2.02 5.30
CA ARG A 149 8.17 -2.99 4.94
C ARG A 149 8.96 -3.47 6.14
N SER A 150 8.98 -2.72 7.23
CA SER A 150 9.64 -3.10 8.48
C SER A 150 8.96 -4.31 9.13
N SER A 151 9.64 -4.97 10.05
CA SER A 151 9.12 -6.14 10.76
C SER A 151 8.06 -5.75 11.80
N ASN A 152 7.29 -6.74 12.28
CA ASN A 152 6.38 -6.53 13.41
C ASN A 152 7.12 -6.07 14.66
N GLU A 153 8.30 -6.64 14.90
CA GLU A 153 9.17 -6.30 16.04
C GLU A 153 9.59 -4.83 16.00
N ALA A 154 10.09 -4.36 14.85
CA ALA A 154 10.49 -2.97 14.69
C ALA A 154 9.29 -2.01 14.77
N GLY A 155 8.16 -2.35 14.15
CA GLY A 155 6.93 -1.56 14.24
C GLY A 155 6.41 -1.48 15.67
N PHE A 156 6.42 -2.60 16.39
CA PHE A 156 5.98 -2.64 17.78
C PHE A 156 6.89 -1.79 18.68
N LEU A 157 8.23 -1.88 18.53
CA LEU A 157 9.15 -1.04 19.31
C LEU A 157 8.99 0.44 19.02
N LEU A 158 8.75 0.82 17.75
CA LEU A 158 8.51 2.22 17.37
C LEU A 158 7.29 2.79 18.12
N GLN A 159 6.16 2.04 18.11
CA GLN A 159 4.96 2.50 18.78
C GLN A 159 5.11 2.44 20.30
N LEU A 160 5.78 1.45 20.85
CA LEU A 160 6.07 1.34 22.29
C LEU A 160 6.90 2.55 22.75
N LEU A 161 7.98 2.87 22.04
CA LEU A 161 8.81 4.05 22.32
C LEU A 161 7.95 5.33 22.33
N ALA A 162 7.14 5.53 21.29
CA ALA A 162 6.29 6.73 21.20
C ALA A 162 5.28 6.82 22.36
N ARG A 163 4.64 5.69 22.74
CA ARG A 163 3.69 5.67 23.88
C ARG A 163 4.36 5.95 25.21
N LEU A 164 5.54 5.37 25.44
CA LEU A 164 6.32 5.63 26.65
C LEU A 164 6.91 7.05 26.68
N PHE A 165 7.25 7.60 25.51
CA PHE A 165 7.62 9.00 25.34
C PHE A 165 6.47 9.96 25.61
N GLY A 166 5.22 9.49 25.57
CA GLY A 166 4.02 10.25 25.92
C GLY A 166 3.22 10.78 24.72
N THR A 167 3.43 10.23 23.51
CA THR A 167 2.68 10.67 22.33
C THR A 167 1.89 9.54 21.67
N ASN A 168 0.71 9.92 21.12
CA ASN A 168 -0.10 9.11 20.22
C ASN A 168 0.10 9.48 18.73
N TYR A 169 1.03 10.36 18.40
CA TYR A 169 1.34 10.75 17.01
C TYR A 169 2.19 9.66 16.35
N VAL A 170 1.57 8.48 16.20
CA VAL A 170 2.17 7.26 15.66
C VAL A 170 1.39 6.82 14.43
N ASN A 171 2.03 6.80 13.29
CA ASN A 171 1.40 6.59 12.00
C ASN A 171 2.11 5.54 11.16
N ASN A 172 1.39 4.99 10.20
CA ASN A 172 1.95 4.10 9.20
C ASN A 172 1.43 4.41 7.80
N CYS A 173 2.02 3.77 6.79
CA CYS A 173 1.69 4.01 5.40
C CYS A 173 0.26 3.60 4.98
N SER A 174 -0.59 3.04 5.85
CA SER A 174 -2.00 2.74 5.53
C SER A 174 -2.79 4.00 5.19
N TYR A 175 -2.44 5.14 5.79
CA TYR A 175 -3.09 6.43 5.51
C TYR A 175 -2.91 6.89 4.06
N TYR A 176 -1.88 6.42 3.37
CA TYR A 176 -1.67 6.60 1.93
C TYR A 176 -2.00 5.36 1.11
N CYS A 177 -2.80 4.41 1.64
CA CYS A 177 -3.02 3.13 0.98
C CYS A 177 -4.43 2.59 1.22
N HIS A 178 -4.65 1.89 2.32
CA HIS A 178 -5.85 1.12 2.62
C HIS A 178 -6.55 1.50 3.94
N GLN A 179 -6.34 2.72 4.45
CA GLN A 179 -7.05 3.15 5.66
C GLN A 179 -8.56 3.18 5.43
N ALA A 180 -9.01 3.62 4.24
CA ALA A 180 -10.42 3.57 3.86
C ALA A 180 -10.99 2.13 3.87
N SER A 181 -10.18 1.12 3.50
CA SER A 181 -10.58 -0.29 3.66
C SER A 181 -10.74 -0.67 5.13
N GLY A 182 -9.82 -0.20 5.99
CA GLY A 182 -9.89 -0.44 7.43
C GLY A 182 -11.14 0.14 8.06
N VAL A 183 -11.47 1.39 7.73
CA VAL A 183 -12.66 2.11 8.24
C VAL A 183 -13.96 1.54 7.66
N GLY A 184 -14.03 1.39 6.34
CA GLY A 184 -15.24 0.88 5.67
C GLY A 184 -15.61 -0.54 6.10
N LEU A 185 -14.65 -1.47 6.09
CA LEU A 185 -14.88 -2.85 6.58
C LEU A 185 -15.11 -2.88 8.10
N GLY A 186 -14.34 -2.09 8.87
CA GLY A 186 -14.53 -1.99 10.32
C GLY A 186 -15.93 -1.60 10.71
N SER A 187 -16.52 -0.63 10.00
CA SER A 187 -17.92 -0.19 10.22
C SER A 187 -18.97 -1.19 9.71
N SER A 188 -18.63 -2.01 8.70
CA SER A 188 -19.56 -2.98 8.11
C SER A 188 -19.51 -4.35 8.79
N ILE A 189 -18.32 -4.87 9.11
CA ILE A 189 -18.12 -6.26 9.59
C ILE A 189 -17.24 -6.37 10.84
N GLY A 190 -16.87 -5.24 11.45
CA GLY A 190 -16.10 -5.21 12.70
C GLY A 190 -14.60 -5.52 12.54
N THR A 191 -14.12 -5.79 11.32
CA THR A 191 -12.68 -6.01 11.05
C THR A 191 -12.24 -5.24 9.82
N GLY A 192 -11.06 -4.62 9.88
CA GLY A 192 -10.48 -3.88 8.76
C GLY A 192 -9.63 -4.72 7.81
N THR A 193 -9.72 -6.06 7.89
CA THR A 193 -8.91 -7.01 7.10
C THR A 193 -9.77 -7.81 6.12
N GLY A 194 -9.13 -8.46 5.16
CA GLY A 194 -9.81 -9.42 4.29
C GLY A 194 -10.38 -10.62 5.07
N THR A 195 -11.44 -11.20 4.53
CA THR A 195 -12.13 -12.36 5.12
C THR A 195 -11.80 -13.68 4.40
N VAL A 196 -10.80 -13.66 3.51
CA VAL A 196 -10.35 -14.81 2.75
C VAL A 196 -8.91 -15.19 3.08
N ARG A 197 -8.57 -16.46 2.94
CA ARG A 197 -7.20 -16.97 2.88
C ARG A 197 -6.76 -17.17 1.45
N LEU A 198 -5.45 -17.38 1.21
CA LEU A 198 -4.95 -17.65 -0.13
C LEU A 198 -5.58 -18.90 -0.76
N GLU A 199 -5.78 -19.95 0.04
CA GLU A 199 -6.41 -21.22 -0.39
C GLU A 199 -7.86 -21.05 -0.86
N ASP A 200 -8.62 -20.04 -0.36
CA ASP A 200 -9.98 -19.78 -0.79
C ASP A 200 -10.04 -19.41 -2.28
N LEU A 201 -8.98 -18.79 -2.82
CA LEU A 201 -8.88 -18.47 -4.24
C LEU A 201 -8.80 -19.72 -5.14
N ASP A 202 -8.37 -20.85 -4.58
CA ASP A 202 -8.26 -22.12 -5.31
C ASP A 202 -9.63 -22.81 -5.48
N HIS A 203 -10.64 -22.36 -4.74
CA HIS A 203 -11.99 -22.94 -4.74
C HIS A 203 -13.08 -21.95 -5.13
N SER A 204 -12.77 -20.66 -5.22
CA SER A 204 -13.72 -19.64 -5.70
C SER A 204 -14.11 -19.88 -7.15
N ASP A 205 -15.32 -19.48 -7.53
CA ASP A 205 -15.86 -19.59 -8.90
C ASP A 205 -15.98 -18.25 -9.61
N LEU A 206 -15.91 -17.13 -8.86
CA LEU A 206 -15.89 -15.78 -9.40
C LEU A 206 -14.88 -14.92 -8.65
N TYR A 207 -14.09 -14.14 -9.39
CA TYR A 207 -13.28 -13.08 -8.83
C TYR A 207 -13.66 -11.73 -9.45
N ILE A 208 -14.12 -10.79 -8.61
CA ILE A 208 -14.40 -9.40 -9.04
C ILE A 208 -13.22 -8.53 -8.62
N LEU A 209 -12.48 -8.02 -9.58
CA LEU A 209 -11.29 -7.18 -9.37
C LEU A 209 -11.61 -5.72 -9.64
N ILE A 210 -11.57 -4.86 -8.60
CA ILE A 210 -11.99 -3.46 -8.71
C ILE A 210 -10.82 -2.52 -8.40
N GLY A 211 -10.56 -1.56 -9.30
CA GLY A 211 -9.56 -0.52 -9.08
C GLY A 211 -8.15 -1.02 -8.78
N ALA A 212 -7.75 -2.15 -9.36
CA ALA A 212 -6.49 -2.83 -9.11
C ALA A 212 -5.79 -3.26 -10.40
N ASN A 213 -4.45 -3.30 -10.38
CA ASN A 213 -3.63 -3.90 -11.44
C ASN A 213 -2.63 -4.90 -10.86
N PRO A 214 -3.06 -6.10 -10.45
CA PRO A 214 -2.17 -7.11 -9.91
C PRO A 214 -1.10 -7.58 -10.89
N ALA A 215 -1.33 -7.52 -12.19
CA ALA A 215 -0.30 -7.83 -13.19
C ALA A 215 0.98 -7.00 -12.99
N SER A 216 0.83 -5.74 -12.61
CA SER A 216 1.93 -4.84 -12.30
C SER A 216 2.38 -4.92 -10.83
N ASN A 217 1.45 -4.91 -9.87
CA ASN A 217 1.77 -4.70 -8.46
C ASN A 217 1.83 -5.99 -7.62
N HIS A 218 1.08 -7.03 -8.00
CA HIS A 218 0.96 -8.32 -7.31
C HIS A 218 1.04 -9.50 -8.29
N PRO A 219 2.14 -9.66 -9.06
CA PRO A 219 2.17 -10.60 -10.20
C PRO A 219 1.84 -12.05 -9.85
N ARG A 220 2.01 -12.48 -8.59
CA ARG A 220 1.64 -13.83 -8.16
C ARG A 220 0.13 -14.03 -8.06
N LEU A 221 -0.65 -12.98 -7.80
CA LEU A 221 -2.12 -13.07 -7.85
C LEU A 221 -2.60 -13.45 -9.27
N MET A 222 -1.84 -13.06 -10.30
CA MET A 222 -2.14 -13.47 -11.68
C MET A 222 -2.09 -14.99 -11.87
N ARG A 223 -1.27 -15.70 -11.11
CA ARG A 223 -1.26 -17.18 -11.10
C ARG A 223 -2.56 -17.72 -10.49
N SER A 224 -3.02 -17.20 -9.36
CA SER A 224 -4.29 -17.61 -8.76
C SER A 224 -5.48 -17.35 -9.70
N LEU A 225 -5.51 -16.18 -10.36
CA LEU A 225 -6.53 -15.87 -11.38
C LEU A 225 -6.44 -16.81 -12.60
N MET A 226 -5.24 -17.16 -13.06
CA MET A 226 -5.05 -18.17 -14.12
C MET A 226 -5.60 -19.52 -13.69
N GLN A 227 -5.34 -19.97 -12.47
CA GLN A 227 -5.86 -21.24 -11.95
C GLN A 227 -7.38 -21.23 -11.84
N LEU A 228 -7.96 -20.14 -11.33
CA LEU A 228 -9.41 -19.94 -11.29
C LEU A 228 -10.01 -20.07 -12.72
N ARG A 229 -9.42 -19.39 -13.70
CA ARG A 229 -9.85 -19.48 -15.12
C ARG A 229 -9.78 -20.90 -15.67
N ARG A 230 -8.76 -21.67 -15.35
CA ARG A 230 -8.59 -23.07 -15.79
C ARG A 230 -9.63 -24.01 -15.22
N ARG A 231 -10.13 -23.71 -14.03
CA ARG A 231 -11.23 -24.48 -13.42
C ARG A 231 -12.62 -24.09 -13.94
N GLY A 232 -12.71 -23.15 -14.88
CA GLY A 232 -13.96 -22.65 -15.41
C GLY A 232 -14.54 -21.43 -14.68
N GLY A 233 -13.87 -20.98 -13.61
CA GLY A 233 -14.25 -19.78 -12.87
C GLY A 233 -14.16 -18.53 -13.73
N LYS A 234 -14.81 -17.45 -13.31
CA LYS A 234 -14.94 -16.18 -14.04
C LYS A 234 -14.17 -15.06 -13.37
N VAL A 235 -13.70 -14.10 -14.16
CA VAL A 235 -13.04 -12.89 -13.67
C VAL A 235 -13.71 -11.67 -14.28
N ILE A 236 -14.25 -10.80 -13.43
CA ILE A 236 -14.73 -9.46 -13.81
C ILE A 236 -13.65 -8.47 -13.41
N VAL A 237 -13.21 -7.64 -14.34
CA VAL A 237 -12.26 -6.54 -14.09
C VAL A 237 -12.98 -5.22 -14.25
N ILE A 238 -12.98 -4.39 -13.19
CA ILE A 238 -13.54 -3.04 -13.20
C ILE A 238 -12.37 -2.06 -13.03
N ASN A 239 -12.00 -1.38 -14.11
CA ASN A 239 -10.88 -0.45 -14.15
C ASN A 239 -11.07 0.56 -15.30
N PRO A 240 -10.97 1.88 -15.07
CA PRO A 240 -11.15 2.88 -16.12
C PRO A 240 -10.14 2.79 -17.27
N ALA A 241 -8.96 2.24 -17.02
CA ALA A 241 -7.91 1.99 -18.00
C ALA A 241 -7.80 0.51 -18.34
N LYS A 242 -7.70 0.16 -19.62
CA LYS A 242 -7.58 -1.23 -20.06
C LYS A 242 -6.13 -1.72 -19.94
N GLU A 243 -5.84 -2.29 -18.82
CA GLU A 243 -4.52 -2.81 -18.49
C GLU A 243 -4.26 -4.14 -19.21
N LEU A 244 -3.26 -4.17 -20.07
CA LEU A 244 -2.95 -5.33 -20.91
C LEU A 244 -2.78 -6.63 -20.12
N GLY A 245 -2.12 -6.56 -18.95
CA GLY A 245 -1.88 -7.73 -18.11
C GLY A 245 -3.16 -8.32 -17.51
N LEU A 246 -4.26 -7.56 -17.44
CA LEU A 246 -5.58 -8.02 -17.00
C LEU A 246 -6.42 -8.60 -18.14
N VAL A 247 -6.06 -8.30 -19.38
CA VAL A 247 -6.66 -8.90 -20.57
C VAL A 247 -5.97 -10.23 -20.88
N ASN A 248 -4.64 -10.21 -21.02
CA ASN A 248 -3.84 -11.38 -21.33
C ASN A 248 -2.53 -11.39 -20.53
N PHE A 249 -2.28 -12.45 -19.78
CA PHE A 249 -1.08 -12.57 -18.98
C PHE A 249 -0.34 -13.89 -19.23
N ARG A 250 0.99 -13.82 -19.27
CA ARG A 250 1.88 -14.98 -19.38
C ARG A 250 2.57 -15.22 -18.05
N VAL A 251 2.10 -16.22 -17.30
CA VAL A 251 2.70 -16.59 -16.00
C VAL A 251 4.04 -17.29 -16.25
N PRO A 252 5.18 -16.72 -15.80
CA PRO A 252 6.50 -17.28 -16.13
C PRO A 252 6.78 -18.66 -15.53
N SER A 253 6.14 -19.01 -14.42
CA SER A 253 6.27 -20.32 -13.75
C SER A 253 5.35 -21.40 -14.31
N ASP A 254 4.57 -21.10 -15.35
CA ASP A 254 3.64 -22.04 -15.98
C ASP A 254 3.89 -22.13 -17.47
N VAL A 255 4.35 -23.28 -17.94
CA VAL A 255 4.79 -23.50 -19.33
C VAL A 255 3.68 -23.20 -20.35
N ARG A 256 2.44 -23.66 -20.08
CA ARG A 256 1.31 -23.42 -20.98
C ARG A 256 0.95 -21.94 -21.07
N SER A 257 0.91 -21.25 -19.92
CA SER A 257 0.64 -19.82 -19.89
C SER A 257 1.79 -19.00 -20.52
N LEU A 258 3.05 -19.43 -20.31
CA LEU A 258 4.22 -18.77 -20.89
C LEU A 258 4.20 -18.80 -22.41
N LEU A 259 3.85 -19.94 -23.01
CA LEU A 259 3.82 -20.12 -24.47
C LEU A 259 2.60 -19.45 -25.11
N PHE A 260 1.41 -19.69 -24.58
CA PHE A 260 0.14 -19.33 -25.24
C PHE A 260 -0.54 -18.10 -24.60
N GLY A 261 -0.12 -17.66 -23.41
CA GLY A 261 -0.83 -16.67 -22.62
C GLY A 261 -2.07 -17.23 -21.93
N THR A 262 -2.66 -16.43 -21.07
CA THR A 262 -3.94 -16.73 -20.40
C THR A 262 -4.83 -15.51 -20.48
N LYS A 263 -6.02 -15.65 -21.08
CA LYS A 263 -7.08 -14.64 -21.02
C LYS A 263 -7.56 -14.58 -19.57
N ILE A 264 -7.35 -13.44 -18.91
CA ILE A 264 -7.69 -13.23 -17.49
C ILE A 264 -9.16 -12.79 -17.36
N ALA A 265 -9.51 -11.62 -17.87
CA ALA A 265 -10.86 -11.09 -17.76
C ALA A 265 -11.85 -11.83 -18.69
N ASP A 266 -12.99 -12.27 -18.11
CA ASP A 266 -14.18 -12.63 -18.91
C ASP A 266 -14.95 -11.39 -19.31
N LEU A 267 -15.08 -10.45 -18.38
CA LEU A 267 -15.73 -9.17 -18.58
C LEU A 267 -14.76 -8.07 -18.10
N TYR A 268 -14.49 -7.11 -18.98
CA TYR A 268 -13.70 -5.93 -18.66
C TYR A 268 -14.61 -4.69 -18.73
N VAL A 269 -14.72 -3.97 -17.62
CA VAL A 269 -15.60 -2.82 -17.46
C VAL A 269 -14.76 -1.57 -17.19
N GLN A 270 -14.99 -0.52 -17.99
CA GLN A 270 -14.28 0.75 -17.87
C GLN A 270 -15.24 1.85 -17.41
N PRO A 271 -15.39 2.06 -16.07
CA PRO A 271 -16.23 3.12 -15.54
C PRO A 271 -15.57 4.50 -15.69
N HIS A 272 -16.32 5.56 -15.42
CA HIS A 272 -15.73 6.85 -15.09
C HIS A 272 -14.90 6.75 -13.80
N ILE A 273 -13.80 7.51 -13.73
CA ILE A 273 -13.05 7.65 -12.48
C ILE A 273 -13.98 8.33 -11.45
N GLY A 274 -14.18 7.70 -10.30
CA GLY A 274 -15.12 8.15 -9.26
C GLY A 274 -16.56 7.66 -9.44
N GLY A 275 -16.85 6.88 -10.49
CA GLY A 275 -18.17 6.29 -10.72
C GLY A 275 -18.41 4.95 -10.00
N ASP A 276 -17.56 4.59 -9.05
CA ASP A 276 -17.56 3.27 -8.41
C ASP A 276 -18.83 3.03 -7.59
N ILE A 277 -19.27 4.00 -6.77
CA ILE A 277 -20.49 3.88 -5.95
C ILE A 277 -21.70 3.69 -6.87
N ALA A 278 -21.82 4.46 -7.96
CA ALA A 278 -22.90 4.33 -8.90
C ALA A 278 -22.94 2.92 -9.52
N LEU A 279 -21.78 2.41 -9.99
CA LEU A 279 -21.69 1.07 -10.56
C LEU A 279 -22.06 -0.03 -9.56
N LEU A 280 -21.57 0.07 -8.31
CA LEU A 280 -21.87 -0.93 -7.28
C LEU A 280 -23.33 -0.86 -6.83
N THR A 281 -23.94 0.35 -6.76
CA THR A 281 -25.35 0.57 -6.45
C THR A 281 -26.24 -0.11 -7.48
N VAL A 282 -25.92 0.03 -8.76
CA VAL A 282 -26.75 -0.58 -9.79
C VAL A 282 -26.62 -2.10 -9.87
N VAL A 283 -25.43 -2.64 -9.56
CA VAL A 283 -25.27 -4.10 -9.43
C VAL A 283 -26.14 -4.62 -8.28
N ALA A 284 -26.18 -3.91 -7.14
CA ALA A 284 -27.08 -4.23 -6.03
C ALA A 284 -28.55 -4.15 -6.45
N LYS A 285 -28.94 -3.09 -7.16
CA LYS A 285 -30.31 -2.90 -7.70
C LYS A 285 -30.73 -4.05 -8.60
N GLU A 286 -29.85 -4.53 -9.48
CA GLU A 286 -30.09 -5.70 -10.34
C GLU A 286 -30.24 -7.00 -9.53
N VAL A 287 -29.42 -7.20 -8.50
CA VAL A 287 -29.52 -8.37 -7.63
C VAL A 287 -30.87 -8.38 -6.87
N LEU A 288 -31.28 -7.23 -6.34
CA LEU A 288 -32.56 -7.06 -5.64
C LEU A 288 -33.73 -7.28 -6.58
N SER A 289 -33.73 -6.64 -7.79
CA SER A 289 -34.82 -6.75 -8.75
C SER A 289 -35.06 -8.18 -9.25
N ARG A 290 -34.02 -9.01 -9.24
CA ARG A 290 -34.08 -10.44 -9.62
C ARG A 290 -34.38 -11.37 -8.42
N GLY A 291 -34.58 -10.83 -7.22
CA GLY A 291 -34.83 -11.61 -6.00
C GLY A 291 -33.68 -12.54 -5.62
N ALA A 292 -32.43 -12.15 -5.97
CA ALA A 292 -31.26 -13.02 -5.82
C ALA A 292 -30.45 -12.76 -4.54
N GLN A 293 -30.94 -11.94 -3.61
CA GLN A 293 -30.36 -11.74 -2.28
C GLN A 293 -30.46 -13.01 -1.43
N ASP A 294 -29.52 -13.20 -0.52
CA ASP A 294 -29.55 -14.31 0.45
C ASP A 294 -30.38 -13.91 1.68
N ALA A 295 -31.69 -14.17 1.63
CA ALA A 295 -32.63 -13.69 2.64
C ALA A 295 -32.33 -14.27 4.02
N ASP A 296 -32.00 -15.56 4.13
CA ASP A 296 -31.73 -16.23 5.42
C ASP A 296 -30.47 -15.65 6.08
N TYR A 297 -29.42 -15.40 5.27
CA TYR A 297 -28.20 -14.76 5.75
C TYR A 297 -28.46 -13.31 6.21
N ILE A 298 -29.23 -12.55 5.44
CA ILE A 298 -29.56 -11.15 5.76
C ILE A 298 -30.32 -11.07 7.09
N GLU A 299 -31.33 -11.89 7.28
CA GLU A 299 -32.15 -11.90 8.51
C GLU A 299 -31.33 -12.30 9.74
N SER A 300 -30.56 -13.37 9.63
CA SER A 300 -29.82 -13.94 10.77
C SER A 300 -28.58 -13.14 11.15
N ALA A 301 -27.79 -12.67 10.17
CA ALA A 301 -26.43 -12.18 10.37
C ALA A 301 -26.26 -10.67 10.20
N THR A 302 -27.28 -9.93 9.73
CA THR A 302 -27.11 -8.52 9.35
C THR A 302 -28.11 -7.56 9.99
N GLU A 303 -27.81 -6.27 9.89
CA GLU A 303 -28.68 -5.14 10.23
C GLU A 303 -28.61 -4.04 9.16
N GLY A 304 -29.55 -3.08 9.13
CA GLY A 304 -29.53 -1.92 8.23
C GLY A 304 -29.97 -2.24 6.80
N PHE A 305 -30.53 -3.43 6.53
CA PHE A 305 -30.91 -3.84 5.17
C PHE A 305 -32.05 -2.99 4.58
N ALA A 306 -33.05 -2.61 5.38
CA ALA A 306 -34.19 -1.84 4.89
C ALA A 306 -33.79 -0.46 4.37
N GLU A 307 -32.96 0.26 5.10
CA GLU A 307 -32.44 1.58 4.69
C GLU A 307 -31.53 1.48 3.47
N PHE A 308 -30.73 0.41 3.39
CA PHE A 308 -29.91 0.14 2.19
C PHE A 308 -30.79 -0.07 0.96
N VAL A 309 -31.82 -0.91 1.04
CA VAL A 309 -32.77 -1.16 -0.07
C VAL A 309 -33.47 0.13 -0.48
N GLN A 310 -33.98 0.89 0.48
CA GLN A 310 -34.65 2.17 0.20
C GLN A 310 -33.73 3.12 -0.59
N THR A 311 -32.46 3.23 -0.19
CA THR A 311 -31.49 4.08 -0.88
C THR A 311 -31.19 3.58 -2.29
N VAL A 312 -31.00 2.27 -2.47
CA VAL A 312 -30.74 1.66 -3.78
C VAL A 312 -31.95 1.84 -4.72
N GLU A 313 -33.17 1.65 -4.22
CA GLU A 313 -34.40 1.81 -5.01
C GLU A 313 -34.66 3.26 -5.40
N ALA A 314 -34.40 4.21 -4.51
CA ALA A 314 -34.58 5.64 -4.74
C ALA A 314 -33.61 6.20 -5.80
N THR A 315 -32.46 5.56 -6.02
CA THR A 315 -31.46 6.02 -7.00
C THR A 315 -31.94 5.74 -8.43
N SER A 316 -32.04 6.78 -9.27
CA SER A 316 -32.51 6.64 -10.65
C SER A 316 -31.51 5.89 -11.53
N TRP A 317 -32.04 5.13 -12.52
CA TRP A 317 -31.18 4.45 -13.51
C TRP A 317 -30.36 5.42 -14.37
N ASP A 318 -30.95 6.57 -14.72
CA ASP A 318 -30.28 7.54 -15.60
C ASP A 318 -29.10 8.22 -14.88
N ASP A 319 -29.27 8.55 -13.60
CA ASP A 319 -28.15 9.06 -12.77
C ASP A 319 -27.04 8.02 -12.64
N ILE A 320 -27.41 6.78 -12.38
CA ILE A 320 -26.44 5.68 -12.22
C ILE A 320 -25.65 5.46 -13.53
N VAL A 321 -26.29 5.34 -14.66
CA VAL A 321 -25.64 5.10 -15.96
C VAL A 321 -24.73 6.27 -16.35
N ARG A 322 -25.21 7.50 -16.11
CA ARG A 322 -24.42 8.72 -16.34
C ARG A 322 -23.16 8.73 -15.47
N ASP A 323 -23.31 8.49 -14.18
CA ASP A 323 -22.23 8.65 -13.20
C ASP A 323 -21.22 7.48 -13.23
N ALA A 324 -21.71 6.25 -13.40
CA ALA A 324 -20.87 5.08 -13.62
C ALA A 324 -20.19 5.13 -14.99
N GLY A 325 -20.86 5.68 -15.98
CA GLY A 325 -20.43 5.68 -17.36
C GLY A 325 -20.41 4.28 -17.98
N VAL A 326 -21.25 3.38 -17.54
CA VAL A 326 -21.35 1.99 -18.00
C VAL A 326 -22.78 1.75 -18.48
N ASP A 327 -22.93 1.12 -19.65
CA ASP A 327 -24.25 0.84 -20.23
C ASP A 327 -25.01 -0.27 -19.47
N ARG A 328 -26.34 -0.28 -19.63
CA ARG A 328 -27.25 -1.20 -18.95
C ARG A 328 -26.98 -2.67 -19.28
N GLU A 329 -26.56 -2.98 -20.51
CA GLU A 329 -26.25 -4.36 -20.92
C GLU A 329 -25.03 -4.88 -20.14
N THR A 330 -23.96 -4.10 -20.10
CA THR A 330 -22.75 -4.43 -19.33
C THR A 330 -23.06 -4.60 -17.84
N ILE A 331 -23.87 -3.73 -17.26
CA ILE A 331 -24.32 -3.84 -15.86
C ILE A 331 -25.11 -5.14 -15.64
N GLY A 332 -26.06 -5.46 -16.52
CA GLY A 332 -26.83 -6.71 -16.47
C GLY A 332 -25.94 -7.95 -16.50
N ARG A 333 -24.86 -7.93 -17.29
CA ARG A 333 -23.87 -9.02 -17.35
C ARG A 333 -23.04 -9.15 -16.08
N ILE A 334 -22.66 -8.04 -15.42
CA ILE A 334 -21.99 -8.08 -14.12
C ILE A 334 -22.90 -8.77 -13.10
N ALA A 335 -24.15 -8.29 -13.01
CA ALA A 335 -25.13 -8.83 -12.08
C ALA A 335 -25.41 -10.32 -12.34
N GLU A 336 -25.56 -10.72 -13.60
CA GLU A 336 -25.78 -12.12 -13.97
C GLU A 336 -24.64 -13.02 -13.51
N LEU A 337 -23.38 -12.68 -13.80
CA LEU A 337 -22.22 -13.43 -13.36
C LEU A 337 -22.13 -13.51 -11.83
N TYR A 338 -22.47 -12.43 -11.14
CA TYR A 338 -22.45 -12.37 -9.68
C TYR A 338 -23.58 -13.23 -9.07
N ILE A 339 -24.77 -13.18 -9.63
CA ILE A 339 -25.93 -13.99 -9.17
C ILE A 339 -25.68 -15.49 -9.38
N GLN A 340 -25.06 -15.88 -10.49
CA GLN A 340 -24.72 -17.29 -10.78
C GLN A 340 -23.61 -17.84 -9.87
N SER A 341 -22.79 -16.97 -9.27
CA SER A 341 -21.67 -17.39 -8.43
C SER A 341 -22.15 -17.88 -7.07
N LYS A 342 -21.53 -18.95 -6.60
CA LYS A 342 -21.71 -19.50 -5.23
C LYS A 342 -20.58 -19.08 -4.29
N HIS A 343 -19.40 -18.82 -4.82
CA HIS A 343 -18.17 -18.55 -4.08
C HIS A 343 -17.41 -17.37 -4.72
N ALA A 344 -17.99 -16.17 -4.59
CA ALA A 344 -17.39 -14.95 -5.12
C ALA A 344 -16.36 -14.35 -4.15
N VAL A 345 -15.20 -13.97 -4.67
CA VAL A 345 -14.23 -13.13 -3.98
C VAL A 345 -14.22 -11.76 -4.64
N ILE A 346 -14.42 -10.70 -3.84
CA ILE A 346 -14.34 -9.31 -4.30
C ILE A 346 -13.03 -8.71 -3.81
N GLY A 347 -12.11 -8.45 -4.75
CA GLY A 347 -10.81 -7.85 -4.46
C GLY A 347 -10.67 -6.44 -4.99
N TRP A 348 -10.07 -5.53 -4.22
CA TRP A 348 -9.83 -4.15 -4.64
C TRP A 348 -8.50 -3.59 -4.15
N ALA A 349 -8.02 -2.52 -4.82
CA ALA A 349 -6.83 -1.80 -4.41
C ALA A 349 -7.08 -0.28 -4.32
N MET A 350 -6.03 0.51 -4.45
CA MET A 350 -6.08 1.96 -4.28
C MET A 350 -6.98 2.69 -5.29
N GLY A 351 -7.37 2.07 -6.39
CA GLY A 351 -8.41 2.61 -7.27
C GLY A 351 -9.75 2.84 -6.56
N ILE A 352 -10.01 2.15 -5.46
CA ILE A 352 -11.20 2.30 -4.62
C ILE A 352 -10.96 3.21 -3.42
N THR A 353 -9.80 3.08 -2.76
CA THR A 353 -9.54 3.76 -1.49
C THR A 353 -9.07 5.19 -1.61
N HIS A 354 -8.50 5.57 -2.77
CA HIS A 354 -7.92 6.89 -3.00
C HIS A 354 -8.93 7.89 -3.60
N HIS A 355 -10.12 7.95 -3.03
CA HIS A 355 -11.19 8.89 -3.38
C HIS A 355 -11.67 9.65 -2.14
N ARG A 356 -12.33 10.80 -2.34
CA ARG A 356 -13.05 11.53 -1.27
C ARG A 356 -14.13 10.67 -0.59
N HIS A 357 -14.57 9.62 -1.26
CA HIS A 357 -15.58 8.67 -0.80
C HIS A 357 -15.00 7.24 -0.69
N GLY A 358 -13.73 7.15 -0.31
CA GLY A 358 -13.03 5.87 -0.23
C GLY A 358 -13.67 4.89 0.75
N CYS A 359 -14.15 5.36 1.90
CA CYS A 359 -14.88 4.56 2.88
C CYS A 359 -16.21 4.05 2.32
N ASP A 360 -16.97 4.91 1.65
CA ASP A 360 -18.26 4.55 1.07
C ASP A 360 -18.12 3.60 -0.12
N ASN A 361 -17.07 3.74 -0.94
CA ASN A 361 -16.72 2.74 -1.95
C ASN A 361 -16.54 1.35 -1.32
N VAL A 362 -15.84 1.26 -0.19
CA VAL A 362 -15.60 -0.02 0.52
C VAL A 362 -16.88 -0.52 1.17
N ARG A 363 -17.71 0.35 1.74
CA ARG A 363 -19.03 0.00 2.28
C ARG A 363 -19.95 -0.60 1.22
N MET A 364 -19.94 -0.04 0.00
CA MET A 364 -20.69 -0.60 -1.12
C MET A 364 -20.19 -1.98 -1.55
N ILE A 365 -18.87 -2.21 -1.53
CA ILE A 365 -18.29 -3.55 -1.74
C ILE A 365 -18.77 -4.53 -0.63
N ALA A 366 -18.73 -4.09 0.63
CA ALA A 366 -19.22 -4.88 1.76
C ALA A 366 -20.72 -5.18 1.62
N ASN A 367 -21.54 -4.18 1.27
CA ASN A 367 -22.98 -4.36 1.00
C ASN A 367 -23.25 -5.42 -0.07
N LEU A 368 -22.50 -5.39 -1.19
CA LEU A 368 -22.65 -6.43 -2.22
C LEU A 368 -22.27 -7.82 -1.69
N ALA A 369 -21.21 -7.94 -0.91
CA ALA A 369 -20.80 -9.20 -0.34
C ALA A 369 -21.83 -9.72 0.68
N LEU A 370 -22.38 -8.84 1.53
CA LEU A 370 -23.45 -9.18 2.49
C LEU A 370 -24.75 -9.56 1.79
N LEU A 371 -25.11 -8.86 0.71
CA LEU A 371 -26.33 -9.10 -0.06
C LEU A 371 -26.47 -10.54 -0.56
N ARG A 372 -25.34 -11.18 -0.86
CA ARG A 372 -25.25 -12.57 -1.35
C ARG A 372 -24.66 -13.54 -0.32
N GLY A 373 -24.51 -13.13 0.95
CA GLY A 373 -23.93 -13.96 2.00
C GLY A 373 -22.54 -14.46 1.70
N MET A 374 -21.67 -13.64 1.08
CA MET A 374 -20.30 -14.03 0.70
C MET A 374 -19.31 -13.92 1.86
N ILE A 375 -19.65 -13.23 2.96
CA ILE A 375 -18.78 -13.10 4.14
C ILE A 375 -19.12 -14.21 5.14
N GLY A 376 -18.08 -14.91 5.63
CA GLY A 376 -18.23 -16.10 6.49
C GLY A 376 -18.54 -17.39 5.73
N ARG A 377 -18.74 -17.31 4.41
CA ARG A 377 -18.92 -18.48 3.54
C ARG A 377 -17.55 -19.01 3.11
N PRO A 378 -17.29 -20.33 3.16
CA PRO A 378 -16.05 -20.91 2.62
C PRO A 378 -15.81 -20.52 1.17
N HIS A 379 -14.55 -20.19 0.82
CA HIS A 379 -14.10 -19.86 -0.53
C HIS A 379 -14.71 -18.59 -1.14
N ALA A 380 -15.34 -17.75 -0.31
CA ALA A 380 -15.94 -16.48 -0.71
C ALA A 380 -15.56 -15.39 0.29
N GLY A 381 -15.67 -14.13 -0.10
CA GLY A 381 -15.44 -13.01 0.81
C GLY A 381 -14.84 -11.77 0.15
N VAL A 382 -14.27 -10.92 0.98
CA VAL A 382 -13.69 -9.63 0.59
C VAL A 382 -12.18 -9.61 0.81
N MET A 383 -11.45 -8.98 -0.13
CA MET A 383 -10.00 -9.03 -0.20
C MET A 383 -9.41 -7.65 -0.54
N PRO A 384 -9.13 -6.79 0.45
CA PRO A 384 -8.32 -5.59 0.20
C PRO A 384 -6.90 -5.99 -0.21
N ILE A 385 -6.51 -5.68 -1.46
CA ILE A 385 -5.21 -6.05 -2.04
C ILE A 385 -4.15 -5.05 -1.58
N ARG A 386 -3.62 -5.25 -0.38
CA ARG A 386 -2.69 -4.34 0.26
C ARG A 386 -1.32 -4.31 -0.43
N GLY A 387 -0.70 -3.14 -0.45
CA GLY A 387 0.59 -2.91 -1.14
C GLY A 387 1.79 -3.49 -0.40
N HIS A 388 2.21 -2.84 0.67
CA HIS A 388 3.44 -3.21 1.38
C HIS A 388 3.36 -4.56 2.10
N SER A 389 4.50 -5.25 2.19
CA SER A 389 4.59 -6.63 2.69
C SER A 389 4.07 -6.84 4.11
N ASN A 390 4.18 -5.83 4.98
CA ASN A 390 3.77 -5.88 6.39
C ASN A 390 2.87 -4.70 6.81
N VAL A 391 2.20 -4.04 5.87
CA VAL A 391 1.34 -2.90 6.23
C VAL A 391 0.19 -3.29 7.16
N GLN A 392 -0.30 -4.53 7.04
CA GLN A 392 -1.34 -5.06 7.91
C GLN A 392 -0.77 -5.31 9.31
N GLY A 393 0.42 -5.93 9.40
CA GLY A 393 1.12 -6.15 10.66
C GLY A 393 1.45 -4.85 11.41
N MET A 394 1.88 -3.78 10.70
CA MET A 394 2.07 -2.47 11.32
C MET A 394 0.82 -2.00 12.07
N GLY A 395 -0.34 -2.08 11.42
CA GLY A 395 -1.62 -1.75 12.07
C GLY A 395 -1.97 -2.68 13.23
N SER A 396 -1.74 -3.98 13.07
CA SER A 396 -2.05 -5.00 14.07
C SER A 396 -1.20 -4.85 15.34
N VAL A 397 0.10 -4.52 15.23
CA VAL A 397 0.99 -4.32 16.38
C VAL A 397 0.90 -2.91 16.99
N GLY A 398 -0.04 -2.09 16.57
CA GLY A 398 -0.37 -0.82 17.22
C GLY A 398 0.33 0.42 16.65
N VAL A 399 0.91 0.37 15.46
CA VAL A 399 1.44 1.57 14.78
C VAL A 399 0.28 2.36 14.18
N THR A 400 -0.52 2.96 15.05
CA THR A 400 -1.74 3.71 14.72
C THR A 400 -1.91 4.87 15.71
N PRO A 401 -2.55 5.99 15.35
CA PRO A 401 -2.75 7.10 16.27
C PRO A 401 -3.74 6.79 17.41
N THR A 402 -4.48 5.70 17.28
CA THR A 402 -5.44 5.25 18.30
C THR A 402 -5.28 3.75 18.51
N LEU A 403 -5.04 3.33 19.74
CA LEU A 403 -5.01 1.91 20.11
C LEU A 403 -6.42 1.42 20.44
N LYS A 404 -6.66 0.14 20.15
CA LYS A 404 -7.90 -0.54 20.57
C LYS A 404 -7.95 -0.62 22.09
N LYS A 405 -9.17 -0.51 22.66
CA LYS A 405 -9.40 -0.53 24.11
C LYS A 405 -8.78 -1.76 24.80
N GLU A 406 -8.86 -2.91 24.17
CA GLU A 406 -8.28 -4.15 24.70
C GLU A 406 -6.74 -4.08 24.80
N ILE A 407 -6.08 -3.46 23.81
CA ILE A 407 -4.63 -3.25 23.85
C ILE A 407 -4.27 -2.29 24.98
N LEU A 408 -5.01 -1.17 25.15
CA LEU A 408 -4.80 -0.22 26.23
C LEU A 408 -4.93 -0.90 27.59
N GLN A 409 -5.94 -1.75 27.81
CA GLN A 409 -6.12 -2.52 29.03
C GLN A 409 -4.95 -3.48 29.30
N ARG A 410 -4.40 -4.11 28.26
CA ARG A 410 -3.23 -4.98 28.40
C ARG A 410 -1.96 -4.19 28.71
N PHE A 411 -1.78 -2.99 28.16
CA PHE A 411 -0.67 -2.09 28.52
C PHE A 411 -0.71 -1.72 30.01
N GLU A 412 -1.89 -1.34 30.51
CA GLU A 412 -2.06 -1.02 31.92
C GLU A 412 -1.84 -2.23 32.84
N SER A 413 -2.47 -3.37 32.53
CA SER A 413 -2.42 -4.55 33.39
C SER A 413 -1.08 -5.29 33.38
N ARG A 414 -0.33 -5.23 32.26
CA ARG A 414 0.94 -5.98 32.09
C ARG A 414 2.18 -5.13 32.34
N LEU A 415 2.13 -3.86 31.94
CA LEU A 415 3.29 -2.97 32.03
C LEU A 415 3.10 -1.85 33.09
N GLY A 416 1.90 -1.70 33.67
CA GLY A 416 1.59 -0.58 34.55
C GLY A 416 1.63 0.78 33.84
N ILE A 417 1.43 0.80 32.52
CA ILE A 417 1.50 2.00 31.70
C ILE A 417 0.08 2.43 31.31
N THR A 418 -0.20 3.72 31.49
CA THR A 418 -1.40 4.35 30.91
C THR A 418 -0.95 5.21 29.75
N PRO A 419 -1.04 4.74 28.49
CA PRO A 419 -0.74 5.56 27.32
C PRO A 419 -1.65 6.79 27.29
N PRO A 420 -1.27 7.88 26.56
CA PRO A 420 -2.12 9.05 26.42
C PRO A 420 -3.53 8.67 25.98
N SER A 421 -4.55 9.23 26.62
CA SER A 421 -5.97 8.87 26.38
C SER A 421 -6.57 9.53 25.14
N SER A 422 -6.04 10.71 24.74
CA SER A 422 -6.50 11.41 23.55
C SER A 422 -6.00 10.74 22.28
N PRO A 423 -6.84 10.64 21.22
CA PRO A 423 -6.38 10.20 19.92
C PRO A 423 -5.20 11.03 19.42
N GLY A 424 -4.21 10.38 18.80
CA GLY A 424 -3.13 11.08 18.14
C GLY A 424 -3.56 11.67 16.79
N TYR A 425 -2.74 12.57 16.26
CA TYR A 425 -2.89 13.03 14.88
C TYR A 425 -2.63 11.89 13.91
N ASP A 426 -3.47 11.76 12.89
CA ASP A 426 -3.19 10.93 11.72
C ASP A 426 -2.05 11.54 10.89
N THR A 427 -1.61 10.81 9.83
CA THR A 427 -0.46 11.25 9.04
C THR A 427 -0.68 12.62 8.39
N MET A 428 -1.89 12.90 7.89
CA MET A 428 -2.19 14.18 7.24
C MET A 428 -2.26 15.31 8.27
N ALA A 429 -2.84 15.06 9.44
CA ALA A 429 -2.87 16.04 10.54
C ALA A 429 -1.46 16.34 11.06
N CYS A 430 -0.55 15.34 11.13
CA CYS A 430 0.87 15.57 11.43
C CYS A 430 1.55 16.46 10.38
N MET A 431 1.26 16.25 9.09
CA MET A 431 1.78 17.09 8.01
C MET A 431 1.23 18.51 8.06
N GLU A 432 -0.04 18.69 8.40
CA GLU A 432 -0.66 20.01 8.58
C GLU A 432 -0.07 20.74 9.78
N ALA A 433 0.13 20.06 10.90
CA ALA A 433 0.82 20.60 12.07
C ALA A 433 2.28 20.98 11.75
N ALA A 434 2.98 20.16 10.95
CA ALA A 434 4.32 20.51 10.45
C ALA A 434 4.30 21.79 9.59
N ASP A 435 3.30 21.94 8.69
CA ASP A 435 3.16 23.16 7.87
C ASP A 435 2.85 24.41 8.72
N ARG A 436 2.21 24.25 9.87
CA ARG A 436 2.02 25.35 10.84
C ARG A 436 3.24 25.60 11.74
N GLY A 437 4.30 24.75 11.65
CA GLY A 437 5.50 24.85 12.50
C GLY A 437 5.29 24.31 13.92
N GLU A 438 4.31 23.42 14.10
CA GLU A 438 3.95 22.81 15.38
C GLU A 438 4.67 21.48 15.62
N MET A 439 5.45 20.97 14.65
CA MET A 439 6.24 19.74 14.77
C MET A 439 7.73 20.06 14.72
N ASP A 440 8.46 19.61 15.72
CA ASP A 440 9.90 19.84 15.82
C ASP A 440 10.71 18.57 15.50
N THR A 441 10.19 17.37 15.76
CA THR A 441 10.94 16.15 15.49
C THR A 441 10.05 15.09 14.83
N ALA A 442 10.59 14.43 13.81
CA ALA A 442 9.93 13.30 13.16
C ALA A 442 10.89 12.11 13.00
N VAL A 443 10.44 10.92 13.39
CA VAL A 443 11.15 9.66 13.19
C VAL A 443 10.43 8.80 12.18
N CYS A 444 11.08 8.57 11.03
CA CYS A 444 10.54 7.80 9.91
C CYS A 444 11.25 6.43 9.80
N LEU A 445 10.56 5.37 10.18
CA LEU A 445 11.03 3.98 10.02
C LEU A 445 10.74 3.51 8.59
N GLY A 446 11.68 3.73 7.69
CA GLY A 446 11.54 3.45 6.26
C GLY A 446 10.56 4.38 5.54
N GLY A 447 10.31 4.09 4.28
CA GLY A 447 9.35 4.80 3.44
C GLY A 447 9.90 6.07 2.79
N ASN A 448 8.99 6.83 2.20
CA ASN A 448 9.25 8.11 1.58
C ASN A 448 8.05 9.03 1.82
N LEU A 449 8.08 9.72 2.95
CA LEU A 449 6.95 10.55 3.40
C LEU A 449 6.68 11.70 2.41
N TYR A 450 7.72 12.30 1.81
CA TYR A 450 7.57 13.33 0.78
C TYR A 450 6.75 12.84 -0.43
N HIS A 451 7.17 11.73 -1.06
CA HIS A 451 6.48 11.18 -2.24
C HIS A 451 5.15 10.49 -1.95
N SER A 452 4.87 10.20 -0.67
CA SER A 452 3.58 9.61 -0.28
C SER A 452 2.48 10.65 -0.12
N ASN A 453 2.83 11.95 -0.02
CA ASN A 453 1.85 13.02 0.15
C ASN A 453 1.22 13.47 -1.18
N PRO A 454 -0.03 13.93 -1.17
CA PRO A 454 -0.57 14.79 -2.21
C PRO A 454 0.12 16.15 -2.20
N ASP A 455 -0.02 16.96 -3.26
CA ASP A 455 0.55 18.31 -3.36
C ASP A 455 2.03 18.33 -2.97
N ALA A 456 2.91 17.90 -3.89
CA ALA A 456 4.35 17.77 -3.62
C ALA A 456 5.00 19.09 -3.16
N THR A 457 4.46 20.25 -3.58
CA THR A 457 4.93 21.56 -3.15
C THR A 457 4.62 21.82 -1.67
N TYR A 458 3.40 21.50 -1.25
CA TYR A 458 3.01 21.53 0.15
C TYR A 458 3.82 20.54 0.99
N ALA A 459 4.01 19.30 0.50
CA ALA A 459 4.77 18.29 1.22
C ALA A 459 6.21 18.75 1.50
N HIS A 460 6.88 19.32 0.49
CA HIS A 460 8.20 19.91 0.66
C HIS A 460 8.21 21.03 1.71
N ARG A 461 7.27 21.98 1.62
CA ARG A 461 7.15 23.10 2.54
C ARG A 461 6.89 22.64 3.98
N ALA A 462 5.96 21.69 4.19
CA ALA A 462 5.64 21.17 5.50
C ALA A 462 6.82 20.47 6.17
N LEU A 463 7.49 19.57 5.44
CA LEU A 463 8.65 18.84 5.95
C LEU A 463 9.83 19.76 6.24
N SER A 464 10.06 20.80 5.43
CA SER A 464 11.17 21.74 5.64
C SER A 464 11.02 22.62 6.90
N ARG A 465 9.82 22.69 7.47
CA ARG A 465 9.55 23.42 8.72
C ARG A 465 9.85 22.61 9.98
N ILE A 466 9.96 21.29 9.87
CA ILE A 466 10.31 20.40 10.99
C ILE A 466 11.75 20.67 11.42
N GLY A 467 11.99 20.78 12.72
CA GLY A 467 13.31 21.02 13.28
C GLY A 467 14.30 19.89 12.95
N CYS A 468 13.93 18.64 13.23
CA CYS A 468 14.77 17.48 12.97
C CYS A 468 13.97 16.33 12.31
N MET A 469 14.40 15.89 11.13
CA MET A 469 13.91 14.71 10.45
C MET A 469 14.90 13.56 10.60
N ALA A 470 14.47 12.42 11.08
CA ALA A 470 15.28 11.21 11.15
C ALA A 470 14.68 10.10 10.26
N TYR A 471 15.47 9.60 9.32
CA TYR A 471 15.08 8.54 8.40
C TYR A 471 15.90 7.27 8.66
N LEU A 472 15.25 6.18 9.05
CA LEU A 472 15.85 4.86 9.12
C LEU A 472 15.58 4.14 7.79
N THR A 473 16.60 3.95 6.96
CA THR A 473 16.39 3.52 5.57
C THR A 473 17.56 2.74 4.98
N THR A 474 17.33 2.03 3.87
CA THR A 474 18.35 1.20 3.21
C THR A 474 19.00 1.85 2.01
N THR A 475 18.30 2.76 1.30
CA THR A 475 18.74 3.44 0.08
C THR A 475 18.34 4.90 0.12
N LEU A 476 18.96 5.73 -0.72
CA LEU A 476 18.49 7.09 -0.96
C LEU A 476 17.14 7.05 -1.71
N ASN A 477 16.30 8.06 -1.47
CA ASN A 477 15.10 8.34 -2.24
C ASN A 477 14.83 9.86 -2.24
N THR A 478 13.79 10.28 -2.94
CA THR A 478 13.44 11.70 -3.04
C THR A 478 13.05 12.36 -1.71
N GLY A 479 12.64 11.60 -0.70
CA GLY A 479 12.43 12.14 0.64
C GLY A 479 13.70 12.71 1.26
N HIS A 480 14.85 12.11 0.98
CA HIS A 480 16.15 12.60 1.48
C HIS A 480 16.64 13.85 0.73
N ALA A 481 16.15 14.09 -0.48
CA ALA A 481 16.48 15.28 -1.26
C ALA A 481 15.49 16.45 -1.01
N TRP A 482 14.17 16.14 -1.01
CA TRP A 482 13.09 17.11 -0.98
C TRP A 482 12.32 17.16 0.36
N GLY A 483 12.37 16.09 1.15
CA GLY A 483 11.64 15.94 2.42
C GLY A 483 12.51 16.19 3.65
N ARG A 484 13.50 17.08 3.56
CA ARG A 484 14.41 17.39 4.66
C ARG A 484 13.77 18.38 5.63
N GLY A 485 14.08 18.20 6.94
CA GLY A 485 13.86 19.24 7.95
C GLY A 485 14.98 20.28 7.99
N ARG A 486 14.96 21.13 9.00
CA ARG A 486 16.09 22.05 9.27
C ARG A 486 17.38 21.28 9.56
N GLU A 487 17.27 20.22 10.34
CA GLU A 487 18.28 19.19 10.51
C GLU A 487 17.74 17.87 9.96
N THR A 488 18.61 17.06 9.40
CA THR A 488 18.21 15.75 8.87
C THR A 488 19.24 14.69 9.18
N LEU A 489 18.80 13.60 9.76
CA LEU A 489 19.56 12.38 10.00
C LEU A 489 19.09 11.29 9.03
N VAL A 490 20.02 10.60 8.36
CA VAL A 490 19.73 9.44 7.53
C VAL A 490 20.53 8.26 8.08
N LEU A 491 19.82 7.32 8.70
CA LEU A 491 20.37 6.22 9.49
C LEU A 491 20.24 4.93 8.69
N PRO A 492 21.36 4.29 8.29
CA PRO A 492 21.36 3.07 7.48
C PRO A 492 20.89 1.87 8.31
N VAL A 493 19.87 1.18 7.84
CA VAL A 493 19.36 -0.03 8.50
C VAL A 493 19.49 -1.26 7.62
N LEU A 494 19.45 -2.44 8.27
CA LEU A 494 19.50 -3.72 7.60
C LEU A 494 18.17 -4.05 6.92
N PRO A 495 18.16 -4.57 5.70
CA PRO A 495 16.97 -5.20 5.14
C PRO A 495 16.72 -6.55 5.83
N ARG A 496 15.48 -7.02 5.76
CA ARG A 496 15.01 -8.22 6.45
C ARG A 496 15.89 -9.46 6.29
N ASP A 497 16.47 -9.68 5.12
CA ASP A 497 17.33 -10.81 4.81
C ASP A 497 18.80 -10.66 5.30
N GLU A 498 19.10 -9.52 5.93
CA GLU A 498 20.40 -9.23 6.60
C GLU A 498 20.24 -9.07 8.12
N GLU A 499 19.01 -9.18 8.64
CA GLU A 499 18.80 -9.10 10.09
C GLU A 499 19.50 -10.27 10.81
N PRO A 500 20.26 -10.01 11.89
CA PRO A 500 21.00 -11.07 12.59
C PRO A 500 20.10 -12.00 13.41
N GLN A 501 18.87 -11.57 13.66
CA GLN A 501 17.85 -12.33 14.39
C GLN A 501 16.58 -12.46 13.50
N SER A 502 15.80 -13.50 13.75
CA SER A 502 14.56 -13.73 13.00
C SER A 502 13.54 -12.60 13.21
N THR A 503 12.78 -12.30 12.15
CA THR A 503 11.76 -11.25 12.15
C THR A 503 10.42 -11.77 11.62
N THR A 504 9.33 -11.14 12.02
CA THR A 504 7.98 -11.53 11.59
C THR A 504 7.29 -10.46 10.74
N GLN A 505 6.33 -10.91 9.92
CA GLN A 505 5.41 -10.04 9.17
C GLN A 505 4.04 -10.68 9.02
N GLU A 506 2.99 -9.86 8.89
CA GLU A 506 1.62 -10.29 8.61
C GLU A 506 1.23 -10.00 7.15
N SER A 507 0.81 -11.04 6.41
CA SER A 507 0.28 -10.89 5.04
C SER A 507 -1.17 -10.37 5.05
N MET A 508 -1.70 -9.99 3.87
CA MET A 508 -3.09 -9.54 3.74
C MET A 508 -4.12 -10.68 3.96
N PHE A 509 -3.67 -11.92 4.08
CA PHE A 509 -4.47 -13.08 4.48
C PHE A 509 -4.45 -13.34 5.99
N SER A 510 -4.00 -12.35 6.77
CA SER A 510 -3.82 -12.48 8.23
C SER A 510 -2.93 -13.64 8.64
N PHE A 511 -1.94 -13.96 7.80
CA PHE A 511 -0.94 -15.01 8.04
C PHE A 511 0.37 -14.39 8.50
N VAL A 512 0.82 -14.76 9.70
CA VAL A 512 2.07 -14.30 10.31
C VAL A 512 3.20 -15.26 9.93
N ARG A 513 4.21 -14.72 9.26
CA ARG A 513 5.40 -15.46 8.79
C ARG A 513 6.65 -15.07 9.54
N LEU A 514 7.61 -16.02 9.56
CA LEU A 514 8.92 -15.84 10.14
C LEU A 514 9.99 -15.83 9.06
N SER A 515 10.87 -14.82 9.12
CA SER A 515 12.12 -14.72 8.33
C SER A 515 13.29 -15.07 9.22
N ASP A 516 14.19 -15.95 8.78
CA ASP A 516 15.39 -16.31 9.54
C ASP A 516 16.41 -15.17 9.63
N GLY A 517 16.35 -14.21 8.68
CA GLY A 517 17.39 -13.20 8.55
C GLY A 517 18.59 -13.69 7.77
N GLY A 518 19.77 -13.20 8.11
CA GLY A 518 21.03 -13.58 7.49
C GLY A 518 22.20 -12.66 7.80
N PRO A 519 23.38 -12.94 7.26
CA PRO A 519 24.56 -12.11 7.49
C PRO A 519 24.41 -10.75 6.79
N ALA A 520 24.79 -9.69 7.49
CA ALA A 520 24.87 -8.35 6.94
C ALA A 520 25.90 -8.29 5.80
N ARG A 521 25.52 -7.64 4.69
CA ARG A 521 26.43 -7.43 3.54
C ARG A 521 27.46 -6.33 3.80
N TYR A 522 27.14 -5.42 4.73
CA TYR A 522 27.97 -4.27 5.09
C TYR A 522 28.02 -4.12 6.62
N ALA A 523 29.14 -3.66 7.14
CA ALA A 523 29.37 -3.52 8.58
C ALA A 523 28.64 -2.33 9.23
N GLY A 524 28.33 -1.28 8.45
CA GLY A 524 27.80 -0.03 8.99
C GLY A 524 26.31 0.00 9.34
N PRO A 525 25.40 -0.60 8.53
CA PRO A 525 23.99 -0.63 8.85
C PRO A 525 23.68 -1.43 10.11
N ARG A 526 22.71 -0.95 10.92
CA ARG A 526 22.25 -1.64 12.14
C ARG A 526 20.83 -2.18 11.97
N SER A 527 20.47 -3.17 12.81
CA SER A 527 19.09 -3.67 12.91
C SER A 527 18.11 -2.53 13.26
N GLU A 528 16.92 -2.49 12.63
CA GLU A 528 15.87 -1.55 13.00
C GLU A 528 15.52 -1.68 14.49
N VAL A 529 15.43 -2.89 15.00
CA VAL A 529 15.13 -3.18 16.42
C VAL A 529 16.23 -2.64 17.34
N SER A 530 17.50 -2.87 17.02
CA SER A 530 18.61 -2.39 17.86
C SER A 530 18.70 -0.86 17.87
N VAL A 531 18.45 -0.19 16.74
CA VAL A 531 18.41 1.28 16.67
C VAL A 531 17.28 1.85 17.52
N LEU A 532 16.08 1.27 17.45
CA LEU A 532 14.93 1.71 18.23
C LEU A 532 15.10 1.43 19.73
N ALA A 533 15.69 0.30 20.11
CA ALA A 533 15.99 -0.02 21.50
C ALA A 533 17.05 0.96 22.08
N ALA A 534 18.12 1.23 21.32
CA ALA A 534 19.15 2.19 21.72
C ALA A 534 18.57 3.61 21.86
N LEU A 535 17.69 4.03 20.93
CA LEU A 535 16.99 5.32 21.00
C LEU A 535 16.06 5.39 22.22
N GLY A 536 15.31 4.31 22.49
CA GLY A 536 14.45 4.20 23.67
C GLY A 536 15.20 4.37 24.95
N LYS A 537 16.35 3.70 25.08
CA LYS A 537 17.25 3.86 26.21
C LYS A 537 17.79 5.28 26.35
N ALA A 538 18.22 5.88 25.23
CA ALA A 538 18.80 7.24 25.23
C ALA A 538 17.76 8.32 25.62
N VAL A 539 16.48 8.15 25.22
CA VAL A 539 15.40 9.14 25.47
C VAL A 539 14.73 8.91 26.84
N LEU A 540 14.51 7.66 27.24
CA LEU A 540 13.68 7.33 28.40
C LEU A 540 14.51 6.79 29.59
N GLY A 541 15.80 6.50 29.39
CA GLY A 541 16.67 5.95 30.43
C GLY A 541 16.38 4.49 30.77
N ASP A 542 16.95 4.02 31.88
CA ASP A 542 16.86 2.64 32.36
C ASP A 542 15.77 2.42 33.45
N SER A 543 15.09 3.48 33.90
CA SER A 543 14.11 3.42 35.01
C SER A 543 12.66 3.25 34.58
N GLY A 544 12.41 2.94 33.32
CA GLY A 544 11.07 2.75 32.77
C GLY A 544 10.48 1.36 33.02
N PRO A 545 9.25 1.10 32.55
CA PRO A 545 8.54 -0.16 32.73
C PRO A 545 9.08 -1.29 31.83
N VAL A 546 10.03 -1.00 30.94
CA VAL A 546 10.68 -1.96 30.06
C VAL A 546 12.21 -1.79 30.10
N ASP A 547 12.94 -2.88 30.00
CA ASP A 547 14.38 -2.87 29.83
C ASP A 547 14.73 -2.84 28.34
N TRP A 548 15.16 -1.67 27.85
CA TRP A 548 15.51 -1.45 26.44
C TRP A 548 16.67 -2.34 25.98
N LYS A 549 17.58 -2.74 26.88
CA LYS A 549 18.67 -3.66 26.54
C LYS A 549 18.14 -5.07 26.27
N VAL A 550 17.16 -5.52 27.05
CA VAL A 550 16.47 -6.80 26.81
C VAL A 550 15.71 -6.77 25.48
N LEU A 551 15.13 -5.60 25.12
CA LEU A 551 14.37 -5.42 23.88
C LEU A 551 15.24 -5.29 22.62
N GLU A 552 16.57 -5.36 22.69
CA GLU A 552 17.44 -5.66 21.55
C GLU A 552 17.24 -7.11 21.04
N SER A 553 16.68 -7.99 21.85
CA SER A 553 16.30 -9.34 21.46
C SER A 553 14.95 -9.37 20.78
N HIS A 554 14.91 -9.84 19.53
CA HIS A 554 13.66 -10.00 18.77
C HIS A 554 12.71 -11.00 19.44
N ASP A 555 13.22 -12.03 20.11
CA ASP A 555 12.41 -12.96 20.91
C ASP A 555 11.75 -12.27 22.11
N ALA A 556 12.46 -11.38 22.79
CA ALA A 556 11.89 -10.60 23.87
C ALA A 556 10.77 -9.66 23.37
N VAL A 557 10.98 -9.02 22.23
CA VAL A 557 9.95 -8.19 21.59
C VAL A 557 8.74 -9.02 21.20
N ARG A 558 8.92 -10.21 20.61
CA ARG A 558 7.81 -11.12 20.26
C ARG A 558 7.02 -11.60 21.48
N LYS A 559 7.69 -11.90 22.60
CA LYS A 559 6.98 -12.22 23.85
C LYS A 559 6.08 -11.07 24.28
N LEU A 560 6.59 -9.86 24.24
CA LEU A 560 5.83 -8.68 24.61
C LEU A 560 4.66 -8.41 23.63
N ILE A 561 4.87 -8.63 22.32
CA ILE A 561 3.78 -8.57 21.32
C ILE A 561 2.69 -9.60 21.65
N GLY A 562 3.04 -10.85 21.94
CA GLY A 562 2.08 -11.91 22.28
C GLY A 562 1.30 -11.62 23.55
N GLU A 563 1.90 -10.94 24.51
CA GLU A 563 1.24 -10.53 25.75
C GLU A 563 0.28 -9.36 25.57
N LEU A 564 0.62 -8.41 24.68
CA LEU A 564 -0.09 -7.13 24.55
C LEU A 564 -1.07 -7.09 23.39
N ILE A 565 -0.82 -7.84 22.31
CA ILE A 565 -1.63 -7.76 21.09
C ILE A 565 -2.56 -8.96 20.98
N PRO A 566 -3.89 -8.77 21.07
CA PRO A 566 -4.87 -9.85 20.97
C PRO A 566 -4.76 -10.61 19.64
N GLY A 567 -4.77 -11.95 19.72
CA GLY A 567 -4.65 -12.85 18.58
C GLY A 567 -3.22 -13.08 18.09
N TYR A 568 -2.23 -12.44 18.73
CA TYR A 568 -0.81 -12.63 18.43
C TYR A 568 -0.07 -13.53 19.46
N GLU A 569 -0.78 -14.16 20.37
CA GLU A 569 -0.20 -14.99 21.42
C GLU A 569 0.80 -16.03 20.86
N PRO A 570 0.55 -16.69 19.69
CA PRO A 570 1.51 -17.67 19.15
C PRO A 570 2.84 -17.07 18.65
N ILE A 571 2.96 -15.73 18.51
CA ILE A 571 4.21 -15.10 18.08
C ILE A 571 5.32 -15.26 19.11
N SER A 572 4.95 -15.44 20.40
CA SER A 572 5.87 -15.43 21.53
C SER A 572 6.96 -16.50 21.46
N ASP A 573 6.67 -17.65 20.86
CA ASP A 573 7.59 -18.78 20.73
C ASP A 573 8.02 -19.08 19.29
N MET A 574 7.64 -18.23 18.32
CA MET A 574 7.96 -18.45 16.90
C MET A 574 9.45 -18.58 16.61
N GLY A 575 10.30 -17.85 17.34
CA GLY A 575 11.76 -17.96 17.20
C GLY A 575 12.30 -19.35 17.51
N THR A 576 11.64 -20.10 18.39
CA THR A 576 12.02 -21.46 18.78
C THR A 576 11.26 -22.53 18.00
N THR A 577 9.94 -22.35 17.85
CA THR A 577 9.06 -23.37 17.23
C THR A 577 9.07 -23.32 15.70
N HIS A 578 9.42 -22.19 15.13
CA HIS A 578 9.33 -21.89 13.69
C HIS A 578 7.93 -22.10 13.10
N LYS A 579 6.88 -22.06 13.93
CA LYS A 579 5.49 -22.26 13.50
C LYS A 579 4.86 -20.94 13.08
N GLU A 580 4.54 -20.83 11.82
CA GLU A 580 3.75 -19.74 11.25
C GLU A 580 2.25 -19.98 11.48
N PHE A 581 1.44 -18.91 11.59
CA PHE A 581 0.03 -19.04 11.97
C PHE A 581 -0.86 -18.01 11.32
N HIS A 582 -2.16 -18.33 11.20
CA HIS A 582 -3.20 -17.37 10.88
C HIS A 582 -3.76 -16.73 12.15
N ILE A 583 -3.96 -15.43 12.13
CA ILE A 583 -4.65 -14.72 13.22
C ILE A 583 -6.10 -15.19 13.28
N PRO A 584 -6.58 -15.66 14.44
CA PRO A 584 -7.93 -16.21 14.57
C PRO A 584 -9.03 -15.14 14.38
N GLY A 585 -10.24 -15.57 14.01
CA GLY A 585 -11.41 -14.72 13.89
C GLY A 585 -11.47 -13.78 12.68
N ARG A 586 -10.45 -13.77 11.81
CA ARG A 586 -10.40 -12.85 10.65
C ARG A 586 -11.28 -13.28 9.47
N ARG A 587 -11.58 -14.56 9.33
CA ARG A 587 -12.45 -15.09 8.26
C ARG A 587 -13.94 -14.90 8.52
N LEU A 588 -14.32 -14.75 9.78
CA LEU A 588 -15.71 -14.64 10.23
C LEU A 588 -16.55 -15.89 9.92
N ASP A 589 -15.94 -17.07 9.91
CA ASP A 589 -16.60 -18.34 9.61
C ASP A 589 -17.75 -18.68 10.60
N ASP A 590 -17.69 -18.13 11.81
CA ASP A 590 -18.69 -18.27 12.85
C ASP A 590 -19.75 -17.14 12.85
N LEU A 591 -19.69 -16.25 11.86
CA LEU A 591 -20.56 -15.07 11.71
C LEU A 591 -20.63 -14.17 12.96
N LYS A 592 -19.55 -14.16 13.76
CA LYS A 592 -19.41 -13.25 14.90
C LYS A 592 -18.70 -11.97 14.46
N PHE A 593 -19.44 -10.91 14.38
CA PHE A 593 -18.94 -9.60 13.95
C PHE A 593 -18.58 -8.74 15.17
N SER A 594 -17.38 -8.13 15.16
CA SER A 594 -16.95 -7.20 16.22
C SER A 594 -17.55 -5.80 16.02
N THR A 595 -18.82 -5.73 15.65
CA THR A 595 -19.65 -4.52 15.58
C THR A 595 -20.39 -4.30 16.90
N PRO A 596 -20.94 -3.12 17.16
CA PRO A 596 -21.71 -2.86 18.41
C PRO A 596 -22.92 -3.78 18.62
N SER A 597 -23.59 -4.19 17.53
CA SER A 597 -24.75 -5.11 17.57
C SER A 597 -24.37 -6.58 17.53
N GLY A 598 -23.11 -6.91 17.22
CA GLY A 598 -22.68 -8.28 16.92
C GLY A 598 -23.12 -8.80 15.55
N LYS A 599 -23.77 -7.97 14.73
CA LYS A 599 -24.21 -8.27 13.35
C LYS A 599 -23.41 -7.47 12.33
N ALA A 600 -23.30 -7.96 11.09
CA ALA A 600 -22.79 -7.18 9.99
C ALA A 600 -23.79 -6.07 9.61
N LYS A 601 -23.26 -4.92 9.16
CA LYS A 601 -24.09 -3.75 8.89
C LYS A 601 -24.11 -3.40 7.41
N PHE A 602 -25.29 -3.31 6.84
CA PHE A 602 -25.53 -2.61 5.59
C PHE A 602 -25.48 -1.11 5.80
N HIS A 603 -24.88 -0.40 4.86
CA HIS A 603 -24.82 1.05 4.87
C HIS A 603 -25.65 1.64 3.74
N ALA A 604 -26.50 2.61 4.06
CA ALA A 604 -27.17 3.44 3.05
C ALA A 604 -26.16 4.46 2.49
N VAL A 605 -25.68 4.21 1.27
CA VAL A 605 -24.67 5.05 0.62
C VAL A 605 -25.31 5.79 -0.54
N ASN A 606 -25.32 7.12 -0.49
CA ASN A 606 -25.82 7.97 -1.57
C ASN A 606 -24.76 8.18 -2.66
N LEU A 607 -25.22 8.47 -3.88
CA LEU A 607 -24.30 8.87 -4.95
C LEU A 607 -23.63 10.19 -4.59
N PRO A 608 -22.29 10.26 -4.69
CA PRO A 608 -21.61 11.54 -4.52
C PRO A 608 -21.92 12.49 -5.69
N PRO A 609 -21.89 13.80 -5.46
CA PRO A 609 -22.06 14.76 -6.55
C PRO A 609 -20.95 14.61 -7.57
N VAL A 610 -21.32 14.50 -8.83
CA VAL A 610 -20.39 14.40 -9.97
C VAL A 610 -20.08 15.79 -10.49
N ALA A 611 -18.79 16.14 -10.59
CA ALA A 611 -18.38 17.41 -11.17
C ALA A 611 -18.63 17.43 -12.69
N GLU A 612 -19.29 18.48 -13.17
CA GLU A 612 -19.33 18.79 -14.60
C GLU A 612 -17.94 19.22 -15.07
N LEU A 613 -17.50 18.68 -16.19
CA LEU A 613 -16.20 18.97 -16.77
C LEU A 613 -16.34 19.94 -17.94
N ALA A 614 -15.48 20.96 -17.99
CA ALA A 614 -15.30 21.75 -19.19
C ALA A 614 -14.61 20.92 -20.29
N ASP A 615 -14.67 21.39 -21.54
CA ASP A 615 -14.17 20.65 -22.70
C ASP A 615 -12.72 20.23 -22.64
N ASN A 616 -11.87 21.01 -21.94
CA ASN A 616 -10.45 20.71 -21.76
C ASN A 616 -10.13 20.11 -20.39
N GLN A 617 -11.14 19.72 -19.61
CA GLN A 617 -10.98 19.14 -18.30
C GLN A 617 -11.15 17.62 -18.31
N PHE A 618 -10.37 16.95 -17.45
CA PHE A 618 -10.34 15.49 -17.36
C PHE A 618 -10.26 15.03 -15.90
N ARG A 619 -10.85 13.87 -15.61
CA ARG A 619 -10.65 13.17 -14.34
C ARG A 619 -9.32 12.45 -14.40
N LEU A 620 -8.34 12.95 -13.66
CA LEU A 620 -6.99 12.38 -13.60
C LEU A 620 -6.88 11.36 -12.50
N MET A 621 -6.43 10.15 -12.81
CA MET A 621 -5.88 9.22 -11.85
C MET A 621 -4.34 9.18 -11.92
N THR A 622 -3.68 9.35 -10.79
CA THR A 622 -2.26 9.06 -10.70
C THR A 622 -2.06 7.54 -10.68
N THR A 623 -1.03 7.02 -11.35
CA THR A 623 -0.80 5.58 -11.45
C THR A 623 0.68 5.22 -11.27
N ARG A 624 0.96 3.99 -10.87
CA ARG A 624 2.31 3.44 -10.81
C ARG A 624 2.66 2.78 -12.13
N SER A 625 3.91 2.95 -12.57
CA SER A 625 4.43 2.18 -13.70
C SER A 625 4.65 0.71 -13.33
N GLU A 626 4.81 -0.15 -14.34
CA GLU A 626 5.21 -1.53 -14.08
C GLU A 626 6.63 -1.60 -13.50
N GLY A 627 7.52 -0.66 -13.83
CA GLY A 627 8.86 -0.52 -13.24
C GLY A 627 8.90 0.02 -11.81
N GLN A 628 7.76 0.19 -11.14
CA GLN A 628 7.64 0.82 -9.82
C GLN A 628 6.94 -0.10 -8.82
N PHE A 629 7.31 0.02 -7.53
CA PHE A 629 6.56 -0.57 -6.43
C PHE A 629 6.45 0.42 -5.26
N ASN A 630 5.22 0.79 -4.90
CA ASN A 630 4.93 1.90 -3.97
C ASN A 630 5.63 3.19 -4.44
N THR A 631 6.48 3.80 -3.61
CA THR A 631 7.26 4.99 -3.94
C THR A 631 8.60 4.69 -4.60
N VAL A 632 9.03 3.42 -4.67
CA VAL A 632 10.32 2.99 -5.23
C VAL A 632 10.21 2.80 -6.73
N VAL A 633 10.96 3.59 -7.50
CA VAL A 633 11.03 3.50 -8.96
C VAL A 633 12.29 2.71 -9.35
N TYR A 634 12.10 1.49 -9.83
CA TYR A 634 13.18 0.62 -10.27
C TYR A 634 13.57 0.84 -11.73
N ASP A 635 12.60 1.27 -12.58
CA ASP A 635 12.79 1.51 -14.00
C ASP A 635 11.94 2.68 -14.49
N GLU A 636 12.47 3.44 -15.46
CA GLU A 636 11.74 4.52 -16.14
C GLU A 636 10.68 3.96 -17.10
N GLU A 637 10.95 2.80 -17.70
CA GLU A 637 10.03 2.14 -18.64
C GLU A 637 8.84 1.51 -17.95
N ASP A 638 7.66 1.64 -18.58
CA ASP A 638 6.48 0.82 -18.29
C ASP A 638 6.27 -0.21 -19.41
N LEU A 639 6.77 -1.42 -19.17
CA LEU A 639 6.76 -2.50 -20.17
C LEU A 639 5.35 -2.94 -20.57
N TYR A 640 4.35 -2.78 -19.68
CA TYR A 640 2.99 -3.26 -19.96
C TYR A 640 2.14 -2.21 -20.66
N ARG A 641 2.40 -0.92 -20.40
CA ARG A 641 1.74 0.18 -21.10
C ARG A 641 2.52 0.67 -22.31
N GLY A 642 3.71 0.09 -22.58
CA GLY A 642 4.55 0.45 -23.74
C GLY A 642 5.12 1.86 -23.67
N GLN A 643 5.35 2.39 -22.48
CA GLN A 643 5.92 3.72 -22.27
C GLN A 643 7.41 3.61 -21.94
N GLU A 644 8.24 4.32 -22.68
CA GLU A 644 9.69 4.40 -22.43
C GLU A 644 10.09 5.54 -21.48
N ARG A 645 9.12 6.41 -21.14
CA ARG A 645 9.33 7.60 -20.32
C ARG A 645 8.15 7.83 -19.38
N ARG A 646 8.33 8.64 -18.35
CA ARG A 646 7.32 8.87 -17.30
C ARG A 646 6.60 10.22 -17.41
N ASP A 647 7.17 11.19 -18.15
CA ASP A 647 6.59 12.52 -18.39
C ASP A 647 5.53 12.47 -19.50
N VAL A 648 4.53 11.62 -19.31
CA VAL A 648 3.43 11.41 -20.25
C VAL A 648 2.08 11.59 -19.56
N ILE A 649 1.11 12.10 -20.33
CA ILE A 649 -0.31 12.00 -20.01
C ILE A 649 -0.97 11.03 -20.99
N LEU A 650 -1.65 10.02 -20.47
CA LEU A 650 -2.34 8.97 -21.22
C LEU A 650 -3.82 9.29 -21.26
N MET A 651 -4.39 9.44 -22.48
CA MET A 651 -5.76 9.88 -22.73
C MET A 651 -6.41 9.04 -23.81
N HIS A 652 -7.74 9.07 -23.91
CA HIS A 652 -8.45 8.45 -25.02
C HIS A 652 -8.12 9.16 -26.35
N ALA A 653 -8.03 8.40 -27.44
CA ALA A 653 -7.68 8.96 -28.75
C ALA A 653 -8.67 10.04 -29.21
N ASP A 654 -9.98 9.86 -28.97
CA ASP A 654 -11.01 10.80 -29.31
C ASP A 654 -10.89 12.14 -28.55
N ASP A 655 -10.45 12.08 -27.26
CA ASP A 655 -10.19 13.28 -26.47
C ASP A 655 -8.98 14.06 -26.99
N ILE A 656 -7.92 13.36 -27.42
CA ILE A 656 -6.74 13.96 -28.04
C ILE A 656 -7.16 14.68 -29.35
N GLN A 657 -7.96 14.02 -30.18
CA GLN A 657 -8.46 14.57 -31.41
C GLN A 657 -9.39 15.79 -31.16
N ARG A 658 -10.30 15.70 -30.20
CA ARG A 658 -11.24 16.77 -29.81
C ARG A 658 -10.51 18.02 -29.35
N LEU A 659 -9.37 17.88 -28.67
CA LEU A 659 -8.50 19.00 -28.27
C LEU A 659 -7.60 19.52 -29.40
N GLY A 660 -7.62 18.93 -30.58
CA GLY A 660 -6.73 19.29 -31.69
C GLY A 660 -5.26 18.96 -31.44
N LEU A 661 -4.98 18.02 -30.54
CA LEU A 661 -3.62 17.63 -30.17
C LEU A 661 -3.12 16.45 -31.02
N GLN A 662 -1.80 16.35 -31.13
CA GLN A 662 -1.12 15.24 -31.80
C GLN A 662 -0.38 14.35 -30.79
N THR A 663 -0.20 13.08 -31.12
CA THR A 663 0.61 12.15 -30.31
C THR A 663 2.03 12.71 -30.11
N ASP A 664 2.54 12.61 -28.88
CA ASP A 664 3.83 13.16 -28.44
C ASP A 664 3.94 14.70 -28.44
N GLN A 665 2.85 15.41 -28.73
CA GLN A 665 2.84 16.86 -28.58
C GLN A 665 3.04 17.22 -27.10
N PRO A 666 3.91 18.23 -26.80
CA PRO A 666 4.03 18.74 -25.45
C PRO A 666 2.76 19.49 -25.03
N VAL A 667 2.29 19.19 -23.84
CA VAL A 667 1.11 19.81 -23.23
C VAL A 667 1.43 20.29 -21.83
N ARG A 668 0.66 21.27 -21.38
CA ARG A 668 0.57 21.71 -20.00
C ARG A 668 -0.65 21.03 -19.36
N VAL A 669 -0.41 20.43 -18.19
CA VAL A 669 -1.46 19.85 -17.36
C VAL A 669 -1.49 20.63 -16.05
N SER A 670 -2.64 21.19 -15.66
CA SER A 670 -2.72 22.06 -14.51
C SER A 670 -4.07 22.01 -13.81
N ASN A 671 -4.08 22.39 -12.55
CA ASN A 671 -5.25 22.66 -11.72
C ASN A 671 -4.88 23.63 -10.58
N ALA A 672 -5.77 23.80 -9.59
CA ALA A 672 -5.53 24.69 -8.46
C ALA A 672 -4.38 24.24 -7.53
N ALA A 673 -4.01 22.94 -7.53
CA ALA A 673 -2.92 22.43 -6.72
C ALA A 673 -1.53 22.68 -7.34
N GLY A 674 -1.44 22.63 -8.68
CA GLY A 674 -0.16 22.83 -9.36
C GLY A 674 -0.22 22.67 -10.86
N GLU A 675 0.96 22.63 -11.49
CA GLU A 675 1.10 22.42 -12.94
C GLU A 675 2.29 21.52 -13.27
N MET A 676 2.13 20.81 -14.39
CA MET A 676 3.21 20.07 -15.06
C MET A 676 3.29 20.51 -16.51
N ARG A 677 4.44 21.01 -16.91
CA ARG A 677 4.71 21.50 -18.28
C ARG A 677 5.43 20.44 -19.12
N TYR A 678 5.35 20.57 -20.44
CA TYR A 678 6.03 19.72 -21.41
C TYR A 678 5.73 18.22 -21.29
N GLN A 679 4.54 17.88 -20.77
CA GLN A 679 4.10 16.48 -20.70
C GLN A 679 3.74 16.00 -22.11
N ARG A 680 4.10 14.76 -22.48
CA ARG A 680 3.81 14.19 -23.79
C ARG A 680 2.43 13.54 -23.77
N VAL A 681 1.51 14.03 -24.61
CA VAL A 681 0.19 13.42 -24.75
C VAL A 681 0.28 12.14 -25.56
N ARG A 682 -0.31 11.04 -25.05
CA ARG A 682 -0.29 9.74 -25.73
C ARG A 682 -1.63 9.04 -25.66
N PRO A 683 -2.04 8.38 -26.76
CA PRO A 683 -3.29 7.62 -26.78
C PRO A 683 -3.16 6.36 -25.92
N PHE A 684 -4.24 6.07 -25.17
CA PHE A 684 -4.37 4.88 -24.36
C PHE A 684 -5.82 4.40 -24.35
N ASP A 685 -6.02 3.09 -24.17
CA ASP A 685 -7.37 2.53 -24.01
C ASP A 685 -7.88 2.81 -22.59
N ILE A 686 -8.39 4.02 -22.43
CA ILE A 686 -9.01 4.56 -21.21
C ILE A 686 -10.35 5.17 -21.61
N ARG A 687 -11.33 5.19 -20.69
CA ARG A 687 -12.60 5.79 -20.99
C ARG A 687 -12.46 7.29 -21.32
N PRO A 688 -13.18 7.83 -22.35
CA PRO A 688 -13.20 9.25 -22.65
C PRO A 688 -13.55 10.12 -21.44
N GLY A 689 -12.92 11.30 -21.33
CA GLY A 689 -13.04 12.19 -20.17
C GLY A 689 -12.19 11.80 -18.96
N ASN A 690 -11.47 10.67 -19.01
CA ASN A 690 -10.49 10.27 -18.02
C ASN A 690 -9.07 10.45 -18.56
N ALA A 691 -8.12 10.72 -17.66
CA ALA A 691 -6.70 10.79 -17.96
C ALA A 691 -5.87 10.05 -16.90
N MET A 692 -4.64 9.67 -17.25
CA MET A 692 -3.74 8.95 -16.37
C MET A 692 -2.31 9.50 -16.50
N MET A 693 -1.66 9.74 -15.35
CA MET A 693 -0.25 10.15 -15.26
C MET A 693 0.47 9.35 -14.19
N TYR A 694 1.80 9.27 -14.28
CA TYR A 694 2.58 8.51 -13.32
C TYR A 694 2.78 9.27 -11.99
N CYS A 695 2.57 8.56 -10.89
CA CYS A 695 3.04 9.00 -9.57
C CYS A 695 4.46 8.44 -9.33
N PRO A 696 5.28 9.12 -8.54
CA PRO A 696 4.94 10.27 -7.69
C PRO A 696 4.99 11.64 -8.39
N GLU A 697 5.47 11.72 -9.62
CA GLU A 697 5.68 12.99 -10.33
C GLU A 697 4.37 13.81 -10.43
N ALA A 698 3.27 13.14 -10.74
CA ALA A 698 1.96 13.79 -10.86
C ALA A 698 1.30 14.14 -9.50
N ASN A 699 1.95 13.86 -8.37
CA ASN A 699 1.38 14.24 -7.07
C ASN A 699 1.28 15.76 -6.88
N ILE A 700 2.03 16.54 -7.63
CA ILE A 700 1.89 18.00 -7.66
C ILE A 700 0.50 18.46 -8.15
N LEU A 701 -0.19 17.63 -8.93
CA LEU A 701 -1.54 17.88 -9.44
C LEU A 701 -2.64 17.31 -8.52
N VAL A 702 -2.29 16.62 -7.44
CA VAL A 702 -3.24 16.00 -6.53
C VAL A 702 -3.60 16.99 -5.43
N PRO A 703 -4.86 17.46 -5.33
CA PRO A 703 -5.29 18.30 -4.23
C PRO A 703 -5.18 17.59 -2.87
N ARG A 704 -5.17 18.35 -1.79
CA ARG A 704 -5.13 17.82 -0.42
C ARG A 704 -6.50 17.34 0.09
N ASP A 705 -7.38 16.98 -0.81
CA ASP A 705 -8.69 16.45 -0.48
C ASP A 705 -8.57 15.08 0.16
N LEU A 706 -9.27 14.87 1.25
CA LEU A 706 -9.25 13.65 2.04
C LEU A 706 -10.62 12.99 2.06
N ASP A 707 -10.63 11.68 2.16
CA ASP A 707 -11.82 10.98 2.67
C ASP A 707 -12.08 11.44 4.12
N PRO A 708 -13.30 11.87 4.47
CA PRO A 708 -13.58 12.52 5.75
C PRO A 708 -13.40 11.61 6.95
N GLU A 709 -13.55 10.28 6.79
CA GLU A 709 -13.44 9.32 7.87
C GLU A 709 -12.04 8.69 7.96
N SER A 710 -11.53 8.18 6.86
CA SER A 710 -10.22 7.50 6.85
C SER A 710 -9.03 8.44 6.75
N LYS A 711 -9.24 9.70 6.42
CA LYS A 711 -8.18 10.69 6.15
C LYS A 711 -7.23 10.28 5.02
N THR A 712 -7.66 9.35 4.15
CA THR A 712 -6.90 8.93 2.97
C THR A 712 -6.99 10.00 1.88
N PRO A 713 -5.87 10.47 1.31
CA PRO A 713 -5.89 11.44 0.22
C PRO A 713 -6.50 10.90 -1.08
N ALA A 714 -7.19 11.76 -1.82
CA ALA A 714 -7.92 11.43 -3.05
C ALA A 714 -7.01 11.46 -4.29
N PHE A 715 -6.04 10.56 -4.39
CA PHE A 715 -5.07 10.50 -5.49
C PHE A 715 -5.66 10.10 -6.85
N LYS A 716 -6.89 9.59 -6.88
CA LYS A 716 -7.44 8.93 -8.08
C LYS A 716 -8.54 9.71 -8.78
N CYS A 717 -8.91 10.88 -8.30
CA CYS A 717 -9.94 11.69 -8.93
C CYS A 717 -9.62 13.19 -8.83
N ALA A 718 -8.43 13.59 -9.28
CA ALA A 718 -8.10 15.01 -9.44
C ALA A 718 -8.72 15.50 -10.77
N ILE A 719 -9.27 16.72 -10.80
CA ILE A 719 -9.67 17.37 -12.04
C ILE A 719 -8.51 18.21 -12.53
N VAL A 720 -8.14 18.03 -13.78
CA VAL A 720 -7.05 18.77 -14.45
C VAL A 720 -7.50 19.34 -15.78
N SER A 721 -6.93 20.48 -16.15
CA SER A 721 -7.04 21.07 -17.50
C SER A 721 -5.82 20.69 -18.32
N VAL A 722 -6.05 20.36 -19.60
CA VAL A 722 -4.99 20.03 -20.56
C VAL A 722 -5.01 21.06 -21.69
N SER A 723 -3.86 21.64 -22.00
CA SER A 723 -3.67 22.58 -23.11
C SER A 723 -2.36 22.34 -23.83
N ALA A 724 -2.28 22.70 -25.11
CA ALA A 724 -0.99 22.67 -25.82
C ALA A 724 0.03 23.55 -25.09
N GLU A 725 1.28 23.09 -25.04
CA GLU A 725 2.41 23.94 -24.60
C GLU A 725 2.79 24.83 -25.76
N ALA A 726 2.90 26.14 -25.52
CA ALA A 726 3.26 27.15 -26.52
C ALA A 726 4.76 27.05 -26.90
#